data_15bce712d05b8b072e1096b664743da9
#
_entry.id   15bce712d05b8b072e1096b664743da9
#
_cell.length_a   1.000
_cell.length_b   1.000
_cell.length_c   1.000
_cell.angle_alpha   90.00
_cell.angle_beta   90.00
_cell.angle_gamma   90.00
#
_symmetry.space_group_name_H-M   'P 1'
#
loop_
_entity.id
_entity.type
_entity.pdbx_description
1 polymer ?
#
loop_
_entity_poly.entity_id
_entity_poly.type
_entity_poly.pdbx_seq_one_letter_code
_entity_poly.pdbx_strand_id
1 'polypeptide(L)'
;MMSSKFQRPLNWLLQQFQLKPGKPAIVSSLQTLISVLGPIGVGVLMGHPAASAIAVMGAWLVGLVNVDGAYHQKATAKIAAAISITAMLFLANLVHDTLWLSALTTFLVMFLAGFVGLFGQAASSISLITSIMFIVALARFATFPDLSTVLHQCALCLAGGIWSIVVSLGLWVVRPYSPVIQAVANCYGTLSQLVESAGERAANPGDRPEWTTRFLQAQDNFTQALTSARSVWSAVWTAQRAANLPGNQLLILIEDAPQIANSVVALVEHLSISSNHRLFQQLRREIQQGMKQLAVALQRMSEAVREADGKGFIANGKSSVHLEDFDRAIAALEHQRQALRTQLNNQTLAVQAEDYAELISFGKIVATLKLLSEQVHSDTEVITALRRGDGRRIAKAGVTRPKLPALSSILGPLRDNLTFHSVLFRHALRLALVATIAEVLASILHIPRGYWITVTAVVALKPNYGGTSETTLQRVLGTVLGGIIGIAIVTLIHNPWVIGACLLLLMVTAVAVRPLSFSLFITLLTPAIILLLNVTSKGGWQIGVMRIADSLAGGLLALIGSYLLFPRWERQQLPAQLERTIRANLGYFQQVIAYYLNPNEDSSAGSIANLRRQAALENANAAAAAQRLFSEPRHVRGEVEPITTLILYIRRFFNSVITLAEHRRELSGEYQCPDFKQFADAIVQILENLADALQQGQPPRSLPALGPYLEAIHDHIEQLHANRVLELAADLGTATPTLQAIRERTPISTELDRIAHEITSIHSAMVRLQE
;
A
#
# COMPACT_ATOMS: atom_id res chain seq x y z
N MET A 1 -29.38 -2.80 27.51
CA MET A 1 -28.80 -3.99 26.85
C MET A 1 -29.38 -4.10 25.44
N MET A 2 -28.75 -3.49 24.42
CA MET A 2 -29.11 -3.72 23.02
C MET A 2 -28.67 -5.13 22.64
N SER A 3 -29.58 -5.94 22.09
CA SER A 3 -29.32 -7.34 21.75
C SER A 3 -28.15 -7.47 20.79
N SER A 4 -27.32 -8.48 20.99
CA SER A 4 -26.11 -8.78 20.18
C SER A 4 -26.35 -8.88 18.66
N LYS A 5 -27.60 -9.04 18.25
CA LYS A 5 -28.03 -9.07 16.84
C LYS A 5 -27.96 -7.68 16.16
N PHE A 6 -28.14 -6.57 16.91
CA PHE A 6 -28.06 -5.20 16.38
C PHE A 6 -26.62 -4.62 16.41
N GLN A 7 -25.76 -5.11 17.29
CA GLN A 7 -24.40 -4.60 17.44
C GLN A 7 -23.51 -4.98 16.24
N ARG A 8 -23.66 -6.18 15.67
CA ARG A 8 -22.85 -6.62 14.51
C ARG A 8 -23.06 -5.77 13.27
N PRO A 9 -24.31 -5.48 12.79
CA PRO A 9 -24.49 -4.62 11.63
C PRO A 9 -24.07 -3.16 11.89
N LEU A 10 -24.27 -2.65 13.12
CA LEU A 10 -23.85 -1.30 13.48
C LEU A 10 -22.32 -1.16 13.46
N ASN A 11 -21.60 -2.10 14.05
CA ASN A 11 -20.13 -2.11 14.03
C ASN A 11 -19.58 -2.21 12.60
N TRP A 12 -20.21 -3.01 11.75
CA TRP A 12 -19.83 -3.12 10.34
C TRP A 12 -20.08 -1.82 9.57
N LEU A 13 -21.18 -1.11 9.82
CA LEU A 13 -21.43 0.22 9.24
C LEU A 13 -20.43 1.26 9.74
N LEU A 14 -20.10 1.26 11.03
CA LEU A 14 -19.09 2.17 11.61
C LEU A 14 -17.68 1.91 11.04
N GLN A 15 -17.36 0.67 10.72
CA GLN A 15 -16.10 0.32 10.05
C GLN A 15 -15.94 1.01 8.69
N GLN A 16 -17.04 1.31 7.96
CA GLN A 16 -16.97 2.02 6.68
C GLN A 16 -16.51 3.49 6.82
N PHE A 17 -16.60 4.06 8.03
CA PHE A 17 -16.17 5.43 8.36
C PHE A 17 -14.82 5.48 9.08
N GLN A 18 -14.16 4.33 9.29
CA GLN A 18 -12.85 4.31 9.93
C GLN A 18 -11.84 5.13 9.12
N LEU A 19 -11.06 5.93 9.87
CA LEU A 19 -9.97 6.70 9.30
C LEU A 19 -8.77 5.77 9.06
N LYS A 20 -8.29 5.75 7.84
CA LYS A 20 -7.01 5.11 7.52
C LYS A 20 -5.88 5.90 8.21
N PRO A 21 -4.84 5.22 8.70
CA PRO A 21 -3.69 5.92 9.26
C PRO A 21 -3.09 6.85 8.21
N GLY A 22 -2.91 8.12 8.56
CA GLY A 22 -2.40 9.15 7.65
C GLY A 22 -2.67 10.55 8.15
N LYS A 23 -2.15 11.56 7.42
CA LYS A 23 -2.44 12.97 7.71
C LYS A 23 -3.43 13.53 6.68
N PRO A 24 -4.31 14.48 7.09
CA PRO A 24 -5.21 15.14 6.16
C PRO A 24 -4.43 15.93 5.11
N ALA A 25 -4.94 15.95 3.88
CA ALA A 25 -4.29 16.60 2.74
C ALA A 25 -4.55 18.12 2.72
N ILE A 26 -4.10 18.85 3.75
CA ILE A 26 -4.36 20.28 3.93
C ILE A 26 -3.85 21.12 2.75
N VAL A 27 -2.65 20.81 2.24
CA VAL A 27 -2.07 21.56 1.10
C VAL A 27 -2.92 21.39 -0.15
N SER A 28 -3.35 20.16 -0.45
CA SER A 28 -4.22 19.89 -1.60
C SER A 28 -5.59 20.54 -1.45
N SER A 29 -6.12 20.65 -0.23
CA SER A 29 -7.41 21.32 0.03
C SER A 29 -7.30 22.83 -0.17
N LEU A 30 -6.20 23.47 0.28
CA LEU A 30 -5.94 24.89 0.02
C LEU A 30 -5.71 25.18 -1.48
N GLN A 31 -4.99 24.32 -2.18
CA GLN A 31 -4.84 24.41 -3.64
C GLN A 31 -6.18 24.36 -4.35
N THR A 32 -7.05 23.41 -3.95
CA THR A 32 -8.39 23.29 -4.53
C THR A 32 -9.22 24.52 -4.22
N LEU A 33 -9.14 25.08 -3.01
CA LEU A 33 -9.85 26.30 -2.61
C LEU A 33 -9.44 27.48 -3.49
N ILE A 34 -8.13 27.73 -3.66
CA ILE A 34 -7.59 28.82 -4.50
C ILE A 34 -7.99 28.60 -5.97
N SER A 35 -7.94 27.33 -6.43
CA SER A 35 -8.34 26.99 -7.81
C SER A 35 -9.80 27.28 -8.09
N VAL A 36 -10.68 27.14 -7.10
CA VAL A 36 -12.12 27.44 -7.23
C VAL A 36 -12.41 28.93 -7.04
N LEU A 37 -11.81 29.57 -6.01
CA LEU A 37 -12.07 30.99 -5.72
C LEU A 37 -11.53 31.94 -6.78
N GLY A 38 -10.42 31.60 -7.45
CA GLY A 38 -9.86 32.45 -8.50
C GLY A 38 -10.85 32.74 -9.63
N PRO A 39 -11.38 31.71 -10.33
CA PRO A 39 -12.37 31.93 -11.38
C PRO A 39 -13.68 32.59 -10.89
N ILE A 40 -14.13 32.30 -9.67
CA ILE A 40 -15.30 32.96 -9.06
C ILE A 40 -15.02 34.47 -8.92
N GLY A 41 -13.88 34.82 -8.32
CA GLY A 41 -13.49 36.22 -8.11
C GLY A 41 -13.40 36.99 -9.43
N VAL A 42 -12.77 36.42 -10.46
CA VAL A 42 -12.68 36.99 -11.79
C VAL A 42 -14.08 37.17 -12.39
N GLY A 43 -14.97 36.19 -12.31
CA GLY A 43 -16.32 36.24 -12.82
C GLY A 43 -17.20 37.33 -12.16
N VAL A 44 -17.04 37.48 -10.84
CA VAL A 44 -17.75 38.56 -10.10
C VAL A 44 -17.21 39.93 -10.48
N LEU A 45 -15.90 40.12 -10.60
CA LEU A 45 -15.26 41.36 -11.01
C LEU A 45 -15.64 41.80 -12.44
N MET A 46 -15.81 40.80 -13.34
CA MET A 46 -16.21 41.03 -14.73
C MET A 46 -17.73 41.16 -14.91
N GLY A 47 -18.53 41.03 -13.86
CA GLY A 47 -20.00 41.11 -13.93
C GLY A 47 -20.69 39.91 -14.57
N HIS A 48 -19.95 38.82 -14.81
CA HIS A 48 -20.45 37.58 -15.44
C HIS A 48 -20.32 36.32 -14.54
N PRO A 49 -20.96 36.29 -13.35
CA PRO A 49 -20.81 35.17 -12.41
C PRO A 49 -21.32 33.83 -12.96
N ALA A 50 -22.29 33.84 -13.87
CA ALA A 50 -22.82 32.63 -14.50
C ALA A 50 -21.78 31.96 -15.42
N ALA A 51 -21.01 32.72 -16.16
CA ALA A 51 -19.95 32.25 -17.05
C ALA A 51 -18.78 31.63 -16.24
N SER A 52 -18.50 32.16 -15.05
CA SER A 52 -17.45 31.65 -14.17
C SER A 52 -17.71 30.20 -13.69
N ALA A 53 -18.97 29.75 -13.64
CA ALA A 53 -19.31 28.40 -13.20
C ALA A 53 -18.64 27.32 -14.06
N ILE A 54 -18.49 27.54 -15.36
CA ILE A 54 -17.82 26.61 -16.27
C ILE A 54 -16.29 26.57 -16.00
N ALA A 55 -15.71 27.75 -15.81
CA ALA A 55 -14.29 27.88 -15.46
C ALA A 55 -14.00 27.23 -14.08
N VAL A 56 -14.87 27.42 -13.09
CA VAL A 56 -14.81 26.78 -11.78
C VAL A 56 -14.85 25.26 -11.93
N MET A 57 -15.73 24.72 -12.77
CA MET A 57 -15.87 23.29 -13.01
C MET A 57 -14.59 22.72 -13.63
N GLY A 58 -14.01 23.37 -14.63
CA GLY A 58 -12.72 23.00 -15.21
C GLY A 58 -11.59 23.02 -14.17
N ALA A 59 -11.51 24.10 -13.39
CA ALA A 59 -10.50 24.24 -12.33
C ALA A 59 -10.63 23.17 -11.25
N TRP A 60 -11.85 22.89 -10.81
CA TRP A 60 -12.12 21.90 -9.77
C TRP A 60 -11.80 20.47 -10.22
N LEU A 61 -12.27 20.09 -11.40
CA LEU A 61 -12.03 18.75 -11.94
C LEU A 61 -10.54 18.48 -12.18
N VAL A 62 -9.80 19.44 -12.75
CA VAL A 62 -8.34 19.34 -12.90
C VAL A 62 -7.65 19.32 -11.53
N GLY A 63 -8.15 20.06 -10.54
CA GLY A 63 -7.67 20.05 -9.16
C GLY A 63 -7.80 18.69 -8.48
N LEU A 64 -8.84 17.92 -8.80
CA LEU A 64 -9.09 16.58 -8.25
C LEU A 64 -8.13 15.51 -8.81
N VAL A 65 -7.45 15.78 -9.94
CA VAL A 65 -6.43 14.87 -10.49
C VAL A 65 -5.21 14.90 -9.56
N ASN A 66 -5.11 13.89 -8.74
CA ASN A 66 -3.96 13.68 -7.87
C ASN A 66 -3.17 12.47 -8.39
N VAL A 67 -1.94 12.74 -8.82
CA VAL A 67 -1.01 11.75 -9.33
C VAL A 67 0.23 11.81 -8.45
N ASP A 68 0.61 10.67 -7.89
CA ASP A 68 1.86 10.55 -7.17
C ASP A 68 3.01 10.50 -8.18
N GLY A 69 4.07 11.25 -7.93
CA GLY A 69 5.23 11.27 -8.83
C GLY A 69 5.87 12.64 -8.97
N ALA A 70 6.83 12.72 -9.92
CA ALA A 70 7.59 13.94 -10.22
C ALA A 70 6.72 15.06 -10.79
N TYR A 71 7.22 16.30 -10.70
CA TYR A 71 6.51 17.48 -11.20
C TYR A 71 6.06 17.39 -12.64
N HIS A 72 6.93 16.90 -13.54
CA HIS A 72 6.59 16.77 -14.94
C HIS A 72 5.44 15.77 -15.15
N GLN A 73 5.41 14.66 -14.37
CA GLN A 73 4.32 13.69 -14.44
C GLN A 73 3.01 14.28 -13.94
N LYS A 74 3.05 15.07 -12.86
CA LYS A 74 1.87 15.79 -12.36
C LYS A 74 1.43 16.88 -13.32
N ALA A 75 2.37 17.62 -13.91
CA ALA A 75 2.08 18.64 -14.90
C ALA A 75 1.46 18.03 -16.16
N THR A 76 2.09 16.98 -16.73
CA THR A 76 1.57 16.30 -17.92
C THR A 76 0.22 15.65 -17.67
N ALA A 77 -0.01 15.04 -16.50
CA ALA A 77 -1.29 14.47 -16.13
C ALA A 77 -2.40 15.55 -16.02
N LYS A 78 -2.10 16.70 -15.42
CA LYS A 78 -3.06 17.80 -15.30
C LYS A 78 -3.32 18.49 -16.63
N ILE A 79 -2.31 18.66 -17.48
CA ILE A 79 -2.48 19.17 -18.84
C ILE A 79 -3.35 18.21 -19.66
N ALA A 80 -3.03 16.91 -19.63
CA ALA A 80 -3.85 15.89 -20.29
C ALA A 80 -5.30 15.90 -19.79
N ALA A 81 -5.51 16.04 -18.48
CA ALA A 81 -6.84 16.17 -17.90
C ALA A 81 -7.57 17.43 -18.37
N ALA A 82 -6.92 18.60 -18.39
CA ALA A 82 -7.54 19.85 -18.84
C ALA A 82 -7.98 19.75 -20.31
N ILE A 83 -7.12 19.20 -21.17
CA ILE A 83 -7.44 18.97 -22.59
C ILE A 83 -8.59 17.96 -22.73
N SER A 84 -8.52 16.83 -22.05
CA SER A 84 -9.54 15.78 -22.13
C SER A 84 -10.90 16.25 -21.60
N ILE A 85 -10.94 16.97 -20.49
CA ILE A 85 -12.15 17.55 -19.89
C ILE A 85 -12.81 18.52 -20.88
N THR A 86 -12.00 19.40 -21.51
CA THR A 86 -12.50 20.39 -22.50
C THR A 86 -13.00 19.67 -23.76
N ALA A 87 -12.28 18.66 -24.24
CA ALA A 87 -12.72 17.86 -25.40
C ALA A 87 -14.06 17.14 -25.12
N MET A 88 -14.25 16.60 -23.90
CA MET A 88 -15.51 15.96 -23.53
C MET A 88 -16.67 16.95 -23.37
N LEU A 89 -16.40 18.17 -22.91
CA LEU A 89 -17.39 19.25 -22.91
C LEU A 89 -17.84 19.60 -24.34
N PHE A 90 -16.89 19.73 -25.26
CA PHE A 90 -17.19 19.94 -26.67
C PHE A 90 -18.00 18.78 -27.26
N LEU A 91 -17.56 17.56 -27.06
CA LEU A 91 -18.25 16.37 -27.58
C LEU A 91 -19.68 16.23 -27.03
N ALA A 92 -19.88 16.49 -25.73
CA ALA A 92 -21.19 16.42 -25.11
C ALA A 92 -22.17 17.45 -25.73
N ASN A 93 -21.71 18.68 -26.00
CA ASN A 93 -22.52 19.70 -26.66
C ASN A 93 -22.89 19.32 -28.11
N LEU A 94 -22.05 18.52 -28.78
CA LEU A 94 -22.29 18.11 -30.16
C LEU A 94 -23.37 17.01 -30.29
N VAL A 95 -23.55 16.16 -29.24
CA VAL A 95 -24.36 14.94 -29.32
C VAL A 95 -25.63 14.95 -28.48
N HIS A 96 -25.92 16.04 -27.75
CA HIS A 96 -27.00 16.07 -26.76
C HIS A 96 -28.41 16.03 -27.32
N ASP A 97 -28.62 16.47 -28.58
CA ASP A 97 -29.95 16.64 -29.17
C ASP A 97 -30.68 15.35 -29.47
N THR A 98 -29.93 14.24 -29.66
CA THR A 98 -30.53 12.97 -30.07
C THR A 98 -30.19 11.87 -29.07
N LEU A 99 -31.23 11.27 -28.48
CA LEU A 99 -31.06 10.23 -27.43
C LEU A 99 -30.20 9.05 -27.88
N TRP A 100 -30.40 8.55 -29.10
CA TRP A 100 -29.63 7.40 -29.57
C TRP A 100 -28.16 7.76 -29.86
N LEU A 101 -27.88 8.99 -30.32
CA LEU A 101 -26.51 9.47 -30.54
C LEU A 101 -25.79 9.72 -29.21
N SER A 102 -26.47 10.31 -28.24
CA SER A 102 -25.94 10.50 -26.88
C SER A 102 -25.65 9.13 -26.24
N ALA A 103 -26.56 8.17 -26.35
CA ALA A 103 -26.39 6.81 -25.85
C ALA A 103 -25.20 6.08 -26.49
N LEU A 104 -25.07 6.15 -27.83
CA LEU A 104 -23.94 5.56 -28.55
C LEU A 104 -22.61 6.21 -28.14
N THR A 105 -22.60 7.53 -28.04
CA THR A 105 -21.39 8.28 -27.66
C THR A 105 -21.03 8.02 -26.21
N THR A 106 -22.00 7.94 -25.30
CA THR A 106 -21.79 7.54 -23.90
C THR A 106 -21.15 6.15 -23.83
N PHE A 107 -21.69 5.20 -24.59
CA PHE A 107 -21.11 3.85 -24.67
C PHE A 107 -19.63 3.90 -25.09
N LEU A 108 -19.31 4.58 -26.19
CA LEU A 108 -17.96 4.68 -26.72
C LEU A 108 -17.00 5.40 -25.74
N VAL A 109 -17.41 6.54 -25.19
CA VAL A 109 -16.62 7.32 -24.22
C VAL A 109 -16.34 6.49 -22.97
N MET A 110 -17.35 5.81 -22.42
CA MET A 110 -17.19 5.00 -21.20
C MET A 110 -16.38 3.74 -21.46
N PHE A 111 -16.52 3.14 -22.63
CA PHE A 111 -15.69 2.00 -23.05
C PHE A 111 -14.21 2.41 -23.13
N LEU A 112 -13.90 3.50 -23.84
CA LEU A 112 -12.54 4.03 -23.93
C LEU A 112 -12.01 4.42 -22.55
N ALA A 113 -12.85 5.08 -21.73
CA ALA A 113 -12.49 5.48 -20.38
C ALA A 113 -12.11 4.29 -19.49
N GLY A 114 -12.87 3.20 -19.56
CA GLY A 114 -12.54 1.96 -18.84
C GLY A 114 -11.25 1.31 -19.35
N PHE A 115 -10.96 1.42 -20.64
CA PHE A 115 -9.79 0.82 -21.27
C PHE A 115 -8.49 1.60 -21.00
N VAL A 116 -8.57 2.93 -20.81
CA VAL A 116 -7.44 3.80 -20.46
C VAL A 116 -6.79 3.41 -19.14
N GLY A 117 -7.50 2.68 -18.26
CA GLY A 117 -6.93 2.08 -17.04
C GLY A 117 -5.72 1.17 -17.28
N LEU A 118 -5.53 0.67 -18.51
CA LEU A 118 -4.35 -0.10 -18.94
C LEU A 118 -3.03 0.65 -18.71
N PHE A 119 -3.07 1.99 -18.83
CA PHE A 119 -1.89 2.85 -18.73
C PHE A 119 -1.58 3.30 -17.30
N GLY A 120 -2.19 2.67 -16.31
CA GLY A 120 -1.88 2.86 -14.91
C GLY A 120 -2.82 3.80 -14.16
N GLN A 121 -2.50 4.02 -12.89
CA GLN A 121 -3.38 4.73 -11.95
C GLN A 121 -3.63 6.21 -12.34
N ALA A 122 -2.62 6.89 -12.88
CA ALA A 122 -2.75 8.27 -13.34
C ALA A 122 -3.75 8.37 -14.49
N ALA A 123 -3.63 7.52 -15.50
CA ALA A 123 -4.52 7.46 -16.65
C ALA A 123 -5.96 7.09 -16.25
N SER A 124 -6.11 6.14 -15.32
CA SER A 124 -7.41 5.77 -14.74
C SER A 124 -8.09 6.93 -14.00
N SER A 125 -7.30 7.73 -13.25
CA SER A 125 -7.82 8.91 -12.55
C SER A 125 -8.27 10.01 -13.51
N ILE A 126 -7.51 10.29 -14.56
CA ILE A 126 -7.86 11.26 -15.61
C ILE A 126 -9.13 10.80 -16.31
N SER A 127 -9.18 9.54 -16.72
CA SER A 127 -10.31 8.93 -17.40
C SER A 127 -11.61 9.04 -16.60
N LEU A 128 -11.57 8.74 -15.31
CA LEU A 128 -12.75 8.88 -14.43
C LEU A 128 -13.27 10.33 -14.38
N ILE A 129 -12.37 11.30 -14.21
CA ILE A 129 -12.75 12.72 -14.12
C ILE A 129 -13.28 13.24 -15.47
N THR A 130 -12.66 12.81 -16.55
CA THR A 130 -13.10 13.09 -17.92
C THR A 130 -14.49 12.52 -18.20
N SER A 131 -14.76 11.30 -17.74
CA SER A 131 -16.09 10.66 -17.82
C SER A 131 -17.15 11.43 -17.04
N ILE A 132 -16.83 11.88 -15.83
CA ILE A 132 -17.74 12.71 -15.02
C ILE A 132 -18.07 14.00 -15.77
N MET A 133 -17.06 14.65 -16.37
CA MET A 133 -17.29 15.89 -17.15
C MET A 133 -18.23 15.64 -18.33
N PHE A 134 -18.03 14.55 -19.07
CA PHE A 134 -18.89 14.19 -20.20
C PHE A 134 -20.35 14.02 -19.77
N ILE A 135 -20.61 13.23 -18.71
CA ILE A 135 -21.96 12.97 -18.19
C ILE A 135 -22.63 14.27 -17.71
N VAL A 136 -21.90 15.11 -16.97
CA VAL A 136 -22.43 16.37 -16.45
C VAL A 136 -22.69 17.36 -17.57
N ALA A 137 -21.80 17.44 -18.56
CA ALA A 137 -21.93 18.32 -19.72
C ALA A 137 -23.16 17.95 -20.56
N LEU A 138 -23.33 16.67 -20.85
CA LEU A 138 -24.45 16.14 -21.62
C LEU A 138 -25.82 16.50 -20.98
N ALA A 139 -25.91 16.49 -19.65
CA ALA A 139 -27.16 16.74 -18.94
C ALA A 139 -27.44 18.26 -18.68
N ARG A 140 -26.40 19.09 -18.65
CA ARG A 140 -26.55 20.49 -18.23
C ARG A 140 -26.62 21.51 -19.38
N PHE A 141 -26.09 21.14 -20.53
CA PHE A 141 -25.99 22.05 -21.70
C PHE A 141 -27.01 21.69 -22.80
N ALA A 142 -28.19 21.25 -22.38
CA ALA A 142 -29.25 20.71 -23.24
C ALA A 142 -29.98 21.76 -24.13
N THR A 143 -29.53 23.01 -24.13
CA THR A 143 -30.01 24.00 -25.11
C THR A 143 -28.86 24.25 -26.07
N PHE A 144 -29.03 23.83 -27.33
CA PHE A 144 -27.99 24.01 -28.36
C PHE A 144 -27.71 25.48 -28.58
N PRO A 145 -26.66 26.03 -28.04
CA PRO A 145 -26.23 27.35 -28.40
C PRO A 145 -25.41 27.27 -29.69
N ASP A 146 -25.35 28.35 -30.37
CA ASP A 146 -24.47 28.58 -31.48
C ASP A 146 -23.04 28.07 -31.23
N LEU A 147 -22.35 27.58 -32.24
CA LEU A 147 -20.99 27.04 -32.14
C LEU A 147 -20.02 27.99 -31.41
N SER A 148 -20.23 29.31 -31.58
CA SER A 148 -19.48 30.35 -30.88
C SER A 148 -19.62 30.24 -29.35
N THR A 149 -20.82 29.95 -28.84
CA THR A 149 -21.09 29.76 -27.42
C THR A 149 -20.44 28.48 -26.88
N VAL A 150 -20.47 27.38 -27.64
CA VAL A 150 -19.77 26.15 -27.27
C VAL A 150 -18.27 26.37 -27.18
N LEU A 151 -17.68 27.04 -28.17
CA LEU A 151 -16.24 27.35 -28.14
C LEU A 151 -15.88 28.28 -26.97
N HIS A 152 -16.74 29.27 -26.67
CA HIS A 152 -16.54 30.12 -25.50
C HIS A 152 -16.60 29.33 -24.18
N GLN A 153 -17.55 28.41 -24.03
CA GLN A 153 -17.62 27.52 -22.87
C GLN A 153 -16.38 26.64 -22.75
N CYS A 154 -15.88 26.07 -23.85
CA CYS A 154 -14.65 25.28 -23.89
C CYS A 154 -13.43 26.14 -23.51
N ALA A 155 -13.35 27.38 -23.99
CA ALA A 155 -12.27 28.29 -23.62
C ALA A 155 -12.29 28.64 -22.13
N LEU A 156 -13.46 28.88 -21.54
CA LEU A 156 -13.62 29.12 -20.10
C LEU A 156 -13.23 27.89 -19.27
N CYS A 157 -13.65 26.69 -19.69
CA CYS A 157 -13.29 25.42 -19.03
C CYS A 157 -11.77 25.20 -19.05
N LEU A 158 -11.15 25.43 -20.22
CA LEU A 158 -9.70 25.29 -20.38
C LEU A 158 -8.95 26.35 -19.55
N ALA A 159 -9.42 27.61 -19.55
CA ALA A 159 -8.83 28.66 -18.72
C ALA A 159 -8.87 28.32 -17.23
N GLY A 160 -10.00 27.77 -16.74
CA GLY A 160 -10.12 27.25 -15.38
C GLY A 160 -9.14 26.12 -15.11
N GLY A 161 -9.02 25.18 -16.05
CA GLY A 161 -8.04 24.09 -15.98
C GLY A 161 -6.59 24.59 -15.90
N ILE A 162 -6.22 25.55 -16.75
CA ILE A 162 -4.89 26.20 -16.75
C ILE A 162 -4.65 26.92 -15.41
N TRP A 163 -5.63 27.65 -14.90
CA TRP A 163 -5.54 28.28 -13.58
C TRP A 163 -5.25 27.26 -12.48
N SER A 164 -5.96 26.15 -12.45
CA SER A 164 -5.73 25.06 -11.50
C SER A 164 -4.32 24.47 -11.63
N ILE A 165 -3.79 24.35 -12.84
CA ILE A 165 -2.41 23.91 -13.10
C ILE A 165 -1.43 24.92 -12.52
N VAL A 166 -1.61 26.21 -12.79
CA VAL A 166 -0.75 27.29 -12.28
C VAL A 166 -0.72 27.29 -10.76
N VAL A 167 -1.88 27.23 -10.10
CA VAL A 167 -1.99 27.16 -8.63
C VAL A 167 -1.31 25.90 -8.08
N SER A 168 -1.54 24.78 -8.73
CA SER A 168 -0.99 23.49 -8.30
C SER A 168 0.53 23.39 -8.47
N LEU A 169 1.08 23.93 -9.56
CA LEU A 169 2.50 23.88 -9.86
C LEU A 169 3.26 25.08 -9.25
N GLY A 170 2.64 26.25 -9.16
CA GLY A 170 3.27 27.47 -8.66
C GLY A 170 3.68 27.37 -7.19
N LEU A 171 2.84 26.78 -6.35
CA LEU A 171 3.18 26.48 -4.95
C LEU A 171 4.30 25.41 -4.81
N TRP A 172 4.62 24.71 -5.88
CA TRP A 172 5.55 23.58 -5.88
C TRP A 172 6.94 23.92 -6.41
N VAL A 173 7.08 24.95 -7.23
CA VAL A 173 8.39 25.43 -7.74
C VAL A 173 9.36 25.71 -6.59
N VAL A 174 8.82 25.99 -5.40
CA VAL A 174 9.59 26.31 -4.18
C VAL A 174 10.16 25.05 -3.50
N ARG A 175 9.65 23.80 -3.78
CA ARG A 175 10.01 22.59 -3.03
C ARG A 175 10.09 21.31 -3.88
N PRO A 176 11.13 21.13 -4.68
CA PRO A 176 11.21 20.03 -5.66
C PRO A 176 11.29 18.62 -5.03
N TYR A 177 11.84 18.47 -3.83
CA TYR A 177 12.01 17.17 -3.16
C TYR A 177 10.88 16.79 -2.18
N SER A 178 9.92 17.68 -1.95
CA SER A 178 8.81 17.45 -1.01
C SER A 178 8.12 16.10 -1.17
N PRO A 179 7.78 15.59 -2.38
CA PRO A 179 7.15 14.29 -2.52
C PRO A 179 8.03 13.13 -2.07
N VAL A 180 9.34 13.19 -2.36
CA VAL A 180 10.29 12.14 -1.97
C VAL A 180 10.48 12.17 -0.46
N ILE A 181 10.66 13.36 0.11
CA ILE A 181 10.80 13.56 1.56
C ILE A 181 9.57 13.00 2.30
N GLN A 182 8.36 13.28 1.82
CA GLN A 182 7.13 12.75 2.41
C GLN A 182 7.01 11.24 2.26
N ALA A 183 7.41 10.68 1.11
CA ALA A 183 7.37 9.24 0.88
C ALA A 183 8.39 8.50 1.77
N VAL A 184 9.61 9.03 1.92
CA VAL A 184 10.64 8.50 2.84
C VAL A 184 10.19 8.61 4.28
N ALA A 185 9.66 9.76 4.70
CA ALA A 185 9.11 9.94 6.04
C ALA A 185 7.98 8.96 6.34
N ASN A 186 7.09 8.69 5.35
CA ASN A 186 6.04 7.70 5.51
C ASN A 186 6.61 6.27 5.61
N CYS A 187 7.69 5.97 4.87
CA CYS A 187 8.39 4.69 4.96
C CYS A 187 8.93 4.44 6.38
N TYR A 188 9.60 5.43 7.00
CA TYR A 188 10.07 5.33 8.38
C TYR A 188 8.93 5.30 9.41
N GLY A 189 7.82 5.99 9.15
CA GLY A 189 6.62 5.91 9.98
C GLY A 189 5.97 4.52 9.97
N THR A 190 5.89 3.87 8.81
CA THR A 190 5.39 2.48 8.71
C THR A 190 6.39 1.48 9.27
N LEU A 191 7.70 1.75 9.17
CA LEU A 191 8.75 0.95 9.81
C LEU A 191 8.65 1.02 11.34
N SER A 192 8.36 2.19 11.91
CA SER A 192 8.08 2.34 13.35
C SER A 192 6.90 1.46 13.78
N GLN A 193 5.79 1.45 13.01
CA GLN A 193 4.63 0.60 13.29
C GLN A 193 4.96 -0.90 13.19
N LEU A 194 5.83 -1.29 12.27
CA LEU A 194 6.32 -2.67 12.16
C LEU A 194 7.08 -3.07 13.42
N VAL A 195 8.00 -2.23 13.91
CA VAL A 195 8.77 -2.46 15.14
C VAL A 195 7.87 -2.51 16.37
N GLU A 196 6.88 -1.63 16.47
CA GLU A 196 5.91 -1.63 17.56
C GLU A 196 5.09 -2.93 17.59
N SER A 197 4.57 -3.37 16.45
CA SER A 197 3.84 -4.64 16.33
C SER A 197 4.72 -5.86 16.61
N ALA A 198 6.00 -5.79 16.28
CA ALA A 198 7.00 -6.79 16.63
C ALA A 198 7.22 -6.88 18.13
N GLY A 199 7.35 -5.75 18.81
CA GLY A 199 7.47 -5.67 20.26
C GLY A 199 6.24 -6.20 21.01
N GLU A 200 5.04 -5.91 20.51
CA GLU A 200 3.79 -6.46 21.06
C GLU A 200 3.70 -7.98 20.92
N ARG A 201 4.11 -8.52 19.78
CA ARG A 201 4.17 -9.97 19.54
C ARG A 201 5.19 -10.65 20.47
N ALA A 202 6.36 -10.05 20.66
CA ALA A 202 7.40 -10.56 21.56
C ALA A 202 6.95 -10.61 23.03
N ALA A 203 6.13 -9.63 23.44
CA ALA A 203 5.59 -9.56 24.80
C ALA A 203 4.53 -10.63 25.10
N ASN A 204 3.85 -11.17 24.07
CA ASN A 204 2.74 -12.09 24.19
C ASN A 204 2.99 -13.37 23.38
N PRO A 205 3.70 -14.37 23.90
CA PRO A 205 4.14 -15.57 23.17
C PRO A 205 3.02 -16.58 22.89
N GLY A 206 1.80 -16.34 23.27
CA GLY A 206 0.68 -17.17 22.81
C GLY A 206 0.43 -16.92 21.34
N ASP A 207 0.26 -17.96 20.53
CA ASP A 207 -0.07 -17.87 19.09
C ASP A 207 -1.51 -17.33 18.92
N ARG A 208 -1.71 -16.08 19.37
CA ARG A 208 -2.97 -15.40 19.18
C ARG A 208 -3.01 -14.87 17.75
N PRO A 209 -3.95 -15.33 16.92
CA PRO A 209 -4.04 -14.97 15.51
C PRO A 209 -4.10 -13.45 15.28
N GLU A 210 -4.56 -12.70 16.27
CA GLU A 210 -4.67 -11.23 16.20
C GLU A 210 -3.30 -10.53 16.12
N TRP A 211 -2.30 -10.97 16.90
CA TRP A 211 -0.95 -10.38 16.92
C TRP A 211 -0.19 -10.68 15.64
N THR A 212 -0.29 -11.92 15.17
CA THR A 212 0.29 -12.32 13.89
C THR A 212 -0.31 -11.53 12.75
N THR A 213 -1.63 -11.34 12.74
CA THR A 213 -2.32 -10.55 11.70
C THR A 213 -1.87 -9.09 11.71
N ARG A 214 -1.73 -8.45 12.88
CA ARG A 214 -1.24 -7.06 12.99
C ARG A 214 0.18 -6.90 12.49
N PHE A 215 1.07 -7.80 12.87
CA PHE A 215 2.46 -7.78 12.42
C PHE A 215 2.56 -7.93 10.89
N LEU A 216 1.84 -8.89 10.31
CA LEU A 216 1.80 -9.10 8.87
C LEU A 216 1.21 -7.89 8.13
N GLN A 217 0.18 -7.26 8.68
CA GLN A 217 -0.40 -6.04 8.12
C GLN A 217 0.58 -4.86 8.18
N ALA A 218 1.33 -4.70 9.27
CA ALA A 218 2.37 -3.68 9.40
C ALA A 218 3.51 -3.91 8.38
N GLN A 219 3.89 -5.17 8.14
CA GLN A 219 4.86 -5.55 7.10
C GLN A 219 4.38 -5.20 5.69
N ASP A 220 3.08 -5.41 5.39
CA ASP A 220 2.48 -5.01 4.11
C ASP A 220 2.49 -3.50 3.92
N ASN A 221 2.09 -2.77 4.95
CA ASN A 221 2.07 -1.31 4.92
C ASN A 221 3.48 -0.75 4.68
N PHE A 222 4.50 -1.32 5.32
CA PHE A 222 5.90 -0.96 5.08
C PHE A 222 6.33 -1.26 3.64
N THR A 223 6.03 -2.45 3.12
CA THR A 223 6.38 -2.86 1.74
C THR A 223 5.75 -1.92 0.71
N GLN A 224 4.50 -1.51 0.91
CA GLN A 224 3.81 -0.55 0.04
C GLN A 224 4.44 0.85 0.15
N ALA A 225 4.75 1.32 1.36
CA ALA A 225 5.39 2.61 1.59
C ALA A 225 6.79 2.68 0.95
N LEU A 226 7.59 1.61 1.08
CA LEU A 226 8.90 1.49 0.46
C LEU A 226 8.82 1.50 -1.07
N THR A 227 7.88 0.75 -1.65
CA THR A 227 7.66 0.72 -3.10
C THR A 227 7.26 2.09 -3.62
N SER A 228 6.38 2.80 -2.90
CA SER A 228 6.00 4.19 -3.20
C SER A 228 7.21 5.13 -3.11
N ALA A 229 8.02 5.05 -2.06
CA ALA A 229 9.21 5.89 -1.89
C ALA A 229 10.20 5.72 -3.05
N ARG A 230 10.46 4.49 -3.48
CA ARG A 230 11.33 4.18 -4.63
C ARG A 230 10.76 4.72 -5.95
N SER A 231 9.46 4.55 -6.18
CA SER A 231 8.81 5.04 -7.40
C SER A 231 8.85 6.56 -7.50
N VAL A 232 8.56 7.25 -6.39
CA VAL A 232 8.61 8.72 -6.33
C VAL A 232 10.03 9.24 -6.47
N TRP A 233 11.02 8.59 -5.82
CA TRP A 233 12.42 8.96 -5.93
C TRP A 233 12.93 8.79 -7.37
N SER A 234 12.68 7.64 -8.02
CA SER A 234 13.10 7.39 -9.40
C SER A 234 12.50 8.39 -10.38
N ALA A 235 11.25 8.78 -10.17
CA ALA A 235 10.55 9.76 -10.98
C ALA A 235 11.14 11.18 -10.84
N VAL A 236 11.56 11.58 -9.64
CA VAL A 236 12.22 12.88 -9.40
C VAL A 236 13.65 12.87 -9.93
N TRP A 237 14.39 11.79 -9.76
CA TRP A 237 15.77 11.64 -10.23
C TRP A 237 15.90 11.73 -11.75
N THR A 238 15.00 11.10 -12.50
CA THR A 238 14.99 11.16 -13.96
C THR A 238 14.67 12.54 -14.51
N ALA A 239 13.97 13.37 -13.75
CA ALA A 239 13.59 14.74 -14.14
C ALA A 239 14.70 15.78 -13.92
N GLN A 240 15.58 15.56 -12.94
CA GLN A 240 16.67 16.49 -12.60
C GLN A 240 18.03 15.94 -13.06
N ARG A 241 18.56 16.49 -14.15
CA ARG A 241 19.85 16.10 -14.77
C ARG A 241 21.09 16.36 -13.91
N ALA A 242 20.99 16.95 -12.74
CA ALA A 242 22.11 17.30 -11.87
C ALA A 242 22.08 16.43 -10.61
N ALA A 243 23.25 15.85 -10.26
CA ALA A 243 23.48 15.14 -9.01
C ALA A 243 23.39 16.13 -7.83
N ASN A 244 22.20 16.43 -7.37
CA ASN A 244 21.98 17.28 -6.20
C ASN A 244 22.00 16.41 -4.93
N LEU A 245 22.76 16.87 -3.96
CA LEU A 245 23.07 16.25 -2.68
C LEU A 245 21.86 15.67 -1.90
N PRO A 246 20.71 16.37 -1.80
CA PRO A 246 19.54 15.84 -1.08
C PRO A 246 18.96 14.55 -1.67
N GLY A 247 19.05 14.38 -3.01
CA GLY A 247 18.54 13.17 -3.67
C GLY A 247 19.30 11.90 -3.31
N ASN A 248 20.61 12.00 -3.13
CA ASN A 248 21.45 10.86 -2.74
C ASN A 248 21.23 10.45 -1.29
N GLN A 249 21.06 11.42 -0.38
CA GLN A 249 20.75 11.16 1.03
C GLN A 249 19.40 10.47 1.20
N LEU A 250 18.39 10.90 0.46
CA LEU A 250 17.08 10.25 0.44
C LEU A 250 17.14 8.83 -0.14
N LEU A 251 18.02 8.59 -1.12
CA LEU A 251 18.23 7.23 -1.65
C LEU A 251 18.84 6.30 -0.61
N ILE A 252 19.83 6.75 0.15
CA ILE A 252 20.44 5.96 1.23
C ILE A 252 19.36 5.53 2.21
N LEU A 253 18.54 6.45 2.70
CA LEU A 253 17.44 6.15 3.61
C LEU A 253 16.41 5.16 3.02
N ILE A 254 16.17 5.22 1.70
CA ILE A 254 15.28 4.26 1.00
C ILE A 254 15.90 2.86 0.93
N GLU A 255 17.22 2.76 0.76
CA GLU A 255 17.92 1.47 0.65
C GLU A 255 18.28 0.85 2.00
N ASP A 256 18.37 1.66 3.07
CA ASP A 256 18.66 1.18 4.43
C ASP A 256 17.39 0.75 5.17
N ALA A 257 16.24 1.39 4.94
CA ALA A 257 14.97 1.04 5.58
C ALA A 257 14.58 -0.47 5.45
N PRO A 258 14.75 -1.16 4.29
CA PRO A 258 14.50 -2.59 4.19
C PRO A 258 15.49 -3.44 4.99
N GLN A 259 16.71 -2.99 5.24
CA GLN A 259 17.68 -3.73 6.06
C GLN A 259 17.21 -3.74 7.52
N ILE A 260 16.80 -2.57 8.04
CA ILE A 260 16.21 -2.48 9.38
C ILE A 260 14.96 -3.36 9.48
N ALA A 261 14.05 -3.30 8.49
CA ALA A 261 12.84 -4.14 8.49
C ALA A 261 13.15 -5.65 8.53
N ASN A 262 14.17 -6.10 7.79
CA ASN A 262 14.57 -7.51 7.81
C ASN A 262 15.16 -7.93 9.14
N SER A 263 16.04 -7.10 9.72
CA SER A 263 16.59 -7.38 11.05
C SER A 263 15.49 -7.47 12.12
N VAL A 264 14.42 -6.65 11.99
CA VAL A 264 13.23 -6.73 12.85
C VAL A 264 12.45 -8.02 12.61
N VAL A 265 12.24 -8.44 11.36
CA VAL A 265 11.58 -9.72 11.03
C VAL A 265 12.37 -10.89 11.61
N ALA A 266 13.69 -10.93 11.38
CA ALA A 266 14.56 -11.94 11.94
C ALA A 266 14.52 -11.96 13.48
N LEU A 267 14.53 -10.79 14.11
CA LEU A 267 14.41 -10.67 15.56
C LEU A 267 13.10 -11.25 16.09
N VAL A 268 11.97 -10.96 15.45
CA VAL A 268 10.65 -11.50 15.83
C VAL A 268 10.64 -13.02 15.71
N GLU A 269 11.26 -13.57 14.68
CA GLU A 269 11.34 -15.01 14.49
C GLU A 269 12.21 -15.66 15.58
N HIS A 270 13.37 -15.08 15.91
CA HIS A 270 14.17 -15.53 17.06
C HIS A 270 13.40 -15.47 18.38
N LEU A 271 12.67 -14.39 18.62
CA LEU A 271 11.85 -14.21 19.82
C LEU A 271 10.73 -15.25 19.91
N SER A 272 10.16 -15.68 18.79
CA SER A 272 9.11 -16.69 18.77
C SER A 272 9.63 -18.08 19.12
N ILE A 273 10.84 -18.43 18.70
CA ILE A 273 11.52 -19.70 19.04
C ILE A 273 11.87 -19.73 20.52
N SER A 274 12.47 -18.65 21.01
CA SER A 274 12.96 -18.55 22.39
C SER A 274 11.83 -18.33 23.41
N SER A 275 10.58 -18.22 22.99
CA SER A 275 9.44 -17.82 23.82
C SER A 275 9.19 -18.75 25.03
N ASN A 276 9.52 -20.04 24.92
CA ASN A 276 9.34 -21.03 25.93
C ASN A 276 10.55 -21.17 26.88
N HIS A 277 11.66 -20.53 26.55
CA HIS A 277 12.88 -20.58 27.33
C HIS A 277 12.78 -19.77 28.62
N ARG A 278 13.31 -20.30 29.71
CA ARG A 278 13.21 -19.71 31.05
C ARG A 278 13.89 -18.34 31.15
N LEU A 279 15.07 -18.21 30.57
CA LEU A 279 15.83 -16.96 30.56
C LEU A 279 15.11 -15.89 29.75
N PHE A 280 14.50 -16.27 28.63
CA PHE A 280 13.74 -15.35 27.80
C PHE A 280 12.52 -14.76 28.53
N GLN A 281 11.82 -15.60 29.32
CA GLN A 281 10.67 -15.13 30.10
C GLN A 281 11.05 -14.06 31.13
N GLN A 282 12.25 -14.13 31.68
CA GLN A 282 12.77 -13.14 32.63
C GLN A 282 13.08 -11.80 31.96
N LEU A 283 13.60 -11.83 30.72
CA LEU A 283 14.10 -10.65 30.00
C LEU A 283 13.10 -10.06 29.00
N ARG A 284 11.91 -10.63 28.94
CA ARG A 284 10.86 -10.23 27.99
C ARG A 284 10.49 -8.76 28.08
N ARG A 285 10.38 -8.21 29.31
CA ARG A 285 10.01 -6.81 29.53
C ARG A 285 11.05 -5.84 29.00
N GLU A 286 12.31 -6.16 29.22
CA GLU A 286 13.46 -5.36 28.79
C GLU A 286 13.58 -5.38 27.25
N ILE A 287 13.37 -6.54 26.61
CA ILE A 287 13.34 -6.65 25.15
C ILE A 287 12.19 -5.83 24.58
N GLN A 288 10.98 -5.96 25.16
CA GLN A 288 9.83 -5.17 24.74
C GLN A 288 10.09 -3.66 24.89
N GLN A 289 10.71 -3.24 25.97
CA GLN A 289 11.08 -1.85 26.20
C GLN A 289 12.08 -1.36 25.16
N GLY A 290 13.10 -2.16 24.83
CA GLY A 290 14.06 -1.87 23.76
C GLY A 290 13.36 -1.67 22.41
N MET A 291 12.47 -2.60 22.04
CA MET A 291 11.68 -2.49 20.80
C MET A 291 10.79 -1.25 20.77
N LYS A 292 10.18 -0.89 21.90
CA LYS A 292 9.39 0.34 22.03
C LYS A 292 10.24 1.60 21.84
N GLN A 293 11.44 1.64 22.41
CA GLN A 293 12.35 2.76 22.21
C GLN A 293 12.84 2.87 20.76
N LEU A 294 13.10 1.74 20.10
CA LEU A 294 13.41 1.71 18.68
C LEU A 294 12.24 2.25 17.83
N ALA A 295 11.01 1.84 18.12
CA ALA A 295 9.83 2.35 17.42
C ALA A 295 9.68 3.87 17.58
N VAL A 296 9.89 4.39 18.80
CA VAL A 296 9.87 5.85 19.07
C VAL A 296 10.99 6.57 18.32
N ALA A 297 12.19 5.99 18.26
CA ALA A 297 13.31 6.57 17.51
C ALA A 297 12.98 6.67 16.00
N LEU A 298 12.48 5.59 15.39
CA LEU A 298 12.06 5.58 13.98
C LEU A 298 10.92 6.56 13.69
N GLN A 299 9.97 6.71 14.61
CA GLN A 299 8.91 7.71 14.50
C GLN A 299 9.48 9.14 14.51
N ARG A 300 10.43 9.43 15.40
CA ARG A 300 11.13 10.73 15.43
C ARG A 300 11.95 10.98 14.18
N MET A 301 12.58 9.92 13.61
CA MET A 301 13.26 10.00 12.31
C MET A 301 12.28 10.35 11.18
N SER A 302 11.11 9.72 11.14
CA SER A 302 10.03 10.08 10.20
C SER A 302 9.65 11.56 10.31
N GLU A 303 9.54 12.09 11.52
CA GLU A 303 9.23 13.50 11.76
C GLU A 303 10.37 14.42 11.35
N ALA A 304 11.62 14.06 11.69
CA ALA A 304 12.81 14.80 11.32
C ALA A 304 13.01 14.88 9.80
N VAL A 305 12.73 13.80 9.06
CA VAL A 305 12.71 13.80 7.60
C VAL A 305 11.63 14.73 7.05
N ARG A 306 10.43 14.74 7.64
CA ARG A 306 9.35 15.67 7.22
C ARG A 306 9.69 17.13 7.48
N GLU A 307 10.38 17.43 8.57
CA GLU A 307 10.82 18.79 8.89
C GLU A 307 11.85 19.33 7.87
N ALA A 308 12.62 18.47 7.22
CA ALA A 308 13.52 18.86 6.15
C ALA A 308 12.78 19.47 4.94
N ASP A 309 11.46 19.19 4.76
CA ASP A 309 10.60 19.79 3.72
C ASP A 309 10.11 21.22 4.07
N GLY A 310 10.05 21.57 5.36
CA GLY A 310 9.29 22.73 5.85
C GLY A 310 10.05 24.03 5.93
N LYS A 311 11.38 24.04 5.96
CA LYS A 311 12.17 25.26 6.18
C LYS A 311 13.41 25.23 5.29
N GLY A 312 13.49 26.19 4.37
CA GLY A 312 14.77 26.51 3.79
C GLY A 312 15.79 26.72 4.91
N PHE A 313 16.80 25.92 4.96
CA PHE A 313 18.12 26.01 5.59
C PHE A 313 18.33 26.70 6.97
N ILE A 314 17.26 27.19 7.63
CA ILE A 314 17.39 27.85 8.95
C ILE A 314 16.31 27.26 9.87
N ALA A 315 16.55 26.10 10.43
CA ALA A 315 15.78 25.60 11.57
C ALA A 315 16.72 25.46 12.77
N ASN A 316 16.55 26.36 13.72
CA ASN A 316 17.10 26.23 15.08
C ASN A 316 16.77 24.85 15.64
N GLY A 317 17.80 24.07 15.93
CA GLY A 317 17.76 22.69 16.36
C GLY A 317 16.90 22.42 17.60
N LYS A 318 15.70 21.92 17.36
CA LYS A 318 14.86 21.40 18.46
C LYS A 318 14.44 19.93 18.31
N SER A 319 14.76 19.25 17.23
CA SER A 319 14.49 17.80 17.10
C SER A 319 15.78 17.06 16.79
N SER A 320 16.65 16.93 17.79
CA SER A 320 17.69 15.90 17.77
C SER A 320 17.00 14.55 17.97
N VAL A 321 17.25 13.60 17.06
CA VAL A 321 16.83 12.22 17.28
C VAL A 321 17.72 11.67 18.39
N HIS A 322 17.22 11.63 19.61
CA HIS A 322 17.95 11.06 20.75
C HIS A 322 17.77 9.54 20.73
N LEU A 323 18.85 8.82 20.52
CA LEU A 323 18.90 7.34 20.55
C LEU A 323 19.35 6.82 21.92
N GLU A 324 19.70 7.72 22.84
CA GLU A 324 20.25 7.41 24.17
C GLU A 324 19.37 6.44 24.99
N ASP A 325 18.04 6.54 24.85
CA ASP A 325 17.10 5.67 25.54
C ASP A 325 17.13 4.24 24.98
N PHE A 326 17.30 4.12 23.67
CA PHE A 326 17.43 2.84 22.99
C PHE A 326 18.79 2.19 23.33
N ASP A 327 19.87 2.95 23.26
CA ASP A 327 21.22 2.47 23.60
C ASP A 327 21.31 2.05 25.06
N ARG A 328 20.68 2.78 25.98
CA ARG A 328 20.58 2.38 27.39
C ARG A 328 19.84 1.06 27.58
N ALA A 329 18.75 0.84 26.81
CA ALA A 329 18.03 -0.42 26.87
C ALA A 329 18.88 -1.59 26.37
N ILE A 330 19.66 -1.41 25.30
CA ILE A 330 20.60 -2.42 24.79
C ILE A 330 21.72 -2.70 25.81
N ALA A 331 22.30 -1.65 26.40
CA ALA A 331 23.35 -1.78 27.41
C ALA A 331 22.86 -2.55 28.64
N ALA A 332 21.62 -2.32 29.08
CA ALA A 332 20.99 -3.06 30.18
C ALA A 332 20.84 -4.54 29.84
N LEU A 333 20.40 -4.90 28.62
CA LEU A 333 20.29 -6.29 28.16
C LEU A 333 21.66 -6.96 28.09
N GLU A 334 22.69 -6.26 27.61
CA GLU A 334 24.06 -6.77 27.56
C GLU A 334 24.62 -7.04 28.97
N HIS A 335 24.39 -6.12 29.91
CA HIS A 335 24.80 -6.28 31.29
C HIS A 335 24.12 -7.52 31.93
N GLN A 336 22.83 -7.70 31.69
CA GLN A 336 22.12 -8.89 32.17
C GLN A 336 22.63 -10.17 31.53
N ARG A 337 22.97 -10.17 30.22
CA ARG A 337 23.59 -11.29 29.54
C ARG A 337 24.92 -11.68 30.19
N GLN A 338 25.75 -10.70 30.53
CA GLN A 338 27.03 -10.95 31.21
C GLN A 338 26.84 -11.49 32.62
N ALA A 339 25.87 -10.95 33.39
CA ALA A 339 25.53 -11.45 34.72
C ALA A 339 25.07 -12.92 34.68
N LEU A 340 24.18 -13.24 33.75
CA LEU A 340 23.72 -14.66 33.55
C LEU A 340 24.87 -15.57 33.15
N ARG A 341 25.78 -15.14 32.29
CA ARG A 341 26.98 -15.91 31.93
C ARG A 341 27.85 -16.18 33.13
N THR A 342 28.02 -15.23 34.02
CA THR A 342 28.81 -15.39 35.25
C THR A 342 28.14 -16.36 36.24
N GLN A 343 26.81 -16.33 36.34
CA GLN A 343 26.04 -17.27 37.17
C GLN A 343 26.14 -18.71 36.65
N LEU A 344 26.04 -18.92 35.32
CA LEU A 344 26.13 -20.23 34.70
C LEU A 344 27.51 -20.87 34.88
N ASN A 345 28.59 -20.09 34.85
CA ASN A 345 29.94 -20.60 35.07
C ASN A 345 30.14 -21.18 36.48
N ASN A 346 29.25 -20.87 37.43
CA ASN A 346 29.29 -21.36 38.82
C ASN A 346 28.38 -22.58 39.09
N GLN A 347 27.73 -23.16 38.06
CA GLN A 347 26.79 -24.28 38.19
C GLN A 347 27.42 -25.62 37.75
N THR A 348 26.79 -26.74 38.11
CA THR A 348 27.24 -28.11 37.76
C THR A 348 27.01 -28.43 36.26
N LEU A 349 27.93 -29.20 35.67
CA LEU A 349 28.05 -29.49 34.22
C LEU A 349 26.78 -29.98 33.52
N ALA A 350 25.88 -30.70 34.17
CA ALA A 350 24.67 -31.24 33.54
C ALA A 350 23.57 -30.20 33.26
N VAL A 351 23.50 -29.14 34.07
CA VAL A 351 22.53 -28.02 33.91
C VAL A 351 23.07 -26.98 32.92
N GLN A 352 24.38 -27.00 32.66
CA GLN A 352 25.07 -26.00 31.85
C GLN A 352 24.72 -26.09 30.35
N ALA A 353 24.42 -27.26 29.78
CA ALA A 353 24.29 -27.41 28.32
C ALA A 353 23.02 -26.75 27.76
N GLU A 354 21.85 -26.93 28.41
CA GLU A 354 20.60 -26.29 27.99
C GLU A 354 20.62 -24.76 28.24
N ASP A 355 21.08 -24.36 29.44
CA ASP A 355 21.17 -22.96 29.82
C ASP A 355 22.20 -22.18 28.95
N TYR A 356 23.26 -22.84 28.47
CA TYR A 356 24.22 -22.27 27.51
C TYR A 356 23.59 -22.07 26.12
N ALA A 357 22.77 -23.01 25.63
CA ALA A 357 22.05 -22.85 24.36
C ALA A 357 21.07 -21.63 24.41
N GLU A 358 20.35 -21.50 25.54
CA GLU A 358 19.50 -20.35 25.80
C GLU A 358 20.31 -19.04 25.84
N LEU A 359 21.45 -19.00 26.49
CA LEU A 359 22.32 -17.83 26.57
C LEU A 359 22.90 -17.44 25.21
N ILE A 360 23.22 -18.42 24.35
CA ILE A 360 23.65 -18.15 22.96
C ILE A 360 22.50 -17.53 22.16
N SER A 361 21.28 -18.08 22.25
CA SER A 361 20.09 -17.54 21.59
C SER A 361 19.78 -16.12 22.05
N PHE A 362 19.89 -15.85 23.35
CA PHE A 362 19.76 -14.50 23.90
C PHE A 362 20.89 -13.56 23.40
N GLY A 363 22.11 -14.05 23.31
CA GLY A 363 23.25 -13.31 22.75
C GLY A 363 22.99 -12.81 21.31
N LYS A 364 22.28 -13.61 20.49
CA LYS A 364 21.87 -13.22 19.14
C LYS A 364 20.81 -12.12 19.12
N ILE A 365 19.82 -12.20 20.01
CA ILE A 365 18.82 -11.14 20.15
C ILE A 365 19.51 -9.81 20.48
N VAL A 366 20.46 -9.82 21.43
CA VAL A 366 21.21 -8.62 21.79
C VAL A 366 22.10 -8.12 20.64
N ALA A 367 22.74 -9.05 19.91
CA ALA A 367 23.56 -8.70 18.74
C ALA A 367 22.71 -8.06 17.62
N THR A 368 21.52 -8.60 17.34
CA THR A 368 20.60 -8.03 16.37
C THR A 368 20.12 -6.64 16.79
N LEU A 369 19.82 -6.43 18.07
CA LEU A 369 19.46 -5.11 18.60
C LEU A 369 20.62 -4.11 18.49
N LYS A 370 21.88 -4.53 18.69
CA LYS A 370 23.07 -3.69 18.46
C LYS A 370 23.22 -3.32 17.00
N LEU A 371 23.08 -4.28 16.09
CA LEU A 371 23.10 -4.02 14.65
C LEU A 371 22.01 -3.00 14.25
N LEU A 372 20.79 -3.16 14.77
CA LEU A 372 19.71 -2.21 14.56
C LEU A 372 20.07 -0.81 15.10
N SER A 373 20.74 -0.72 16.26
CA SER A 373 21.21 0.58 16.79
C SER A 373 22.21 1.23 15.85
N GLU A 374 23.20 0.48 15.35
CA GLU A 374 24.21 1.01 14.41
C GLU A 374 23.57 1.51 13.11
N GLN A 375 22.61 0.74 12.54
CA GLN A 375 21.87 1.13 11.34
C GLN A 375 21.08 2.43 11.57
N VAL A 376 20.35 2.52 12.68
CA VAL A 376 19.54 3.70 13.02
C VAL A 376 20.42 4.92 13.33
N HIS A 377 21.61 4.74 13.92
CA HIS A 377 22.58 5.82 14.08
C HIS A 377 23.09 6.33 12.74
N SER A 378 23.47 5.43 11.81
CA SER A 378 23.88 5.80 10.45
C SER A 378 22.79 6.61 9.74
N ASP A 379 21.55 6.15 9.78
CA ASP A 379 20.41 6.86 9.18
C ASP A 379 20.16 8.23 9.82
N THR A 380 20.35 8.33 11.14
CA THR A 380 20.22 9.60 11.87
C THR A 380 21.28 10.61 11.44
N GLU A 381 22.51 10.18 11.17
CA GLU A 381 23.55 11.03 10.58
C GLU A 381 23.17 11.52 9.19
N VAL A 382 22.63 10.63 8.35
CA VAL A 382 22.14 10.98 7.01
C VAL A 382 20.99 12.00 7.07
N ILE A 383 20.05 11.82 7.98
CA ILE A 383 18.94 12.77 8.21
C ILE A 383 19.46 14.11 8.71
N THR A 384 20.46 14.09 9.60
CA THR A 384 21.07 15.32 10.12
C THR A 384 21.82 16.08 9.02
N ALA A 385 22.55 15.36 8.15
CA ALA A 385 23.21 15.92 6.98
C ALA A 385 22.19 16.48 5.95
N LEU A 386 21.06 15.78 5.74
CA LEU A 386 19.95 16.24 4.91
C LEU A 386 19.37 17.56 5.42
N ARG A 387 19.21 17.71 6.75
CA ARG A 387 18.71 18.94 7.38
C ARG A 387 19.70 20.10 7.33
N ARG A 388 21.01 19.82 7.39
CA ARG A 388 22.08 20.84 7.31
C ARG A 388 22.40 21.28 5.89
N GLY A 389 21.96 20.51 4.88
CA GLY A 389 22.34 20.73 3.48
C GLY A 389 23.79 20.38 3.17
N ASP A 390 24.51 19.74 4.10
CA ASP A 390 25.88 19.30 3.92
C ASP A 390 25.92 17.90 3.29
N GLY A 391 26.53 17.79 2.12
CA GLY A 391 26.57 16.52 1.40
C GLY A 391 27.98 16.00 1.17
N ARG A 392 28.29 14.80 1.64
CA ARG A 392 29.40 14.01 1.14
C ARG A 392 29.08 13.52 -0.27
N ARG A 393 30.02 13.71 -1.23
CA ARG A 393 29.94 13.17 -2.58
C ARG A 393 29.99 11.64 -2.52
N ILE A 394 28.87 10.98 -2.80
CA ILE A 394 28.81 9.52 -2.97
C ILE A 394 28.98 9.21 -4.45
N ALA A 395 29.76 8.14 -4.73
CA ALA A 395 30.12 7.70 -6.06
C ALA A 395 28.90 7.41 -6.94
N LYS A 396 29.00 7.70 -8.23
CA LYS A 396 27.99 7.53 -9.26
C LYS A 396 27.56 6.06 -9.37
N ALA A 397 26.37 5.72 -8.90
CA ALA A 397 25.68 4.54 -9.40
C ALA A 397 25.10 4.85 -10.79
N GLY A 398 25.42 4.03 -11.78
CA GLY A 398 24.99 4.22 -13.16
C GLY A 398 23.49 4.04 -13.31
N VAL A 399 22.76 5.15 -13.49
CA VAL A 399 21.32 5.15 -13.75
C VAL A 399 21.08 5.16 -15.25
N THR A 400 20.47 4.11 -15.77
CA THR A 400 20.02 4.01 -17.16
C THR A 400 18.83 4.95 -17.42
N ARG A 401 18.93 5.75 -18.49
CA ARG A 401 17.89 6.70 -18.91
C ARG A 401 16.65 5.96 -19.41
N PRO A 402 15.42 6.29 -18.92
CA PRO A 402 14.21 5.83 -19.57
C PRO A 402 14.08 6.47 -20.96
N LYS A 403 13.98 5.64 -21.99
CA LYS A 403 13.62 6.07 -23.34
C LYS A 403 12.15 6.43 -23.41
N LEU A 404 11.78 7.45 -24.19
CA LEU A 404 10.37 7.74 -24.52
C LEU A 404 9.72 6.46 -25.08
N PRO A 405 8.51 6.08 -24.61
CA PRO A 405 7.85 4.89 -25.11
C PRO A 405 7.58 5.03 -26.61
N ALA A 406 8.01 4.05 -27.38
CA ALA A 406 7.70 3.98 -28.80
C ALA A 406 6.20 3.75 -29.00
N LEU A 407 5.61 4.22 -30.12
CA LEU A 407 4.18 4.03 -30.42
C LEU A 407 3.78 2.53 -30.35
N SER A 408 4.69 1.64 -30.71
CA SER A 408 4.51 0.18 -30.61
C SER A 408 4.32 -0.30 -29.16
N SER A 409 4.89 0.38 -28.17
CA SER A 409 4.71 0.04 -26.76
C SER A 409 3.34 0.44 -26.19
N ILE A 410 2.58 1.27 -26.92
CA ILE A 410 1.21 1.66 -26.58
C ILE A 410 0.20 0.75 -27.30
N LEU A 411 0.43 0.44 -28.59
CA LEU A 411 -0.49 -0.34 -29.40
C LEU A 411 -0.45 -1.85 -29.09
N GLY A 412 0.71 -2.40 -28.70
CA GLY A 412 0.84 -3.80 -28.32
C GLY A 412 -0.09 -4.18 -27.15
N PRO A 413 0.05 -3.54 -25.98
CA PRO A 413 -0.83 -3.81 -24.84
C PRO A 413 -2.33 -3.60 -25.14
N LEU A 414 -2.68 -2.62 -26.00
CA LEU A 414 -4.07 -2.41 -26.41
C LEU A 414 -4.61 -3.62 -27.19
N ARG A 415 -3.87 -4.11 -28.17
CA ARG A 415 -4.25 -5.26 -29.00
C ARG A 415 -4.37 -6.53 -28.17
N ASP A 416 -3.42 -6.76 -27.28
CA ASP A 416 -3.38 -7.96 -26.43
C ASP A 416 -4.53 -8.00 -25.42
N ASN A 417 -5.08 -6.84 -25.05
CA ASN A 417 -6.20 -6.72 -24.12
C ASN A 417 -7.58 -6.59 -24.78
N LEU A 418 -7.67 -6.50 -26.12
CA LEU A 418 -8.95 -6.49 -26.85
C LEU A 418 -9.57 -7.89 -26.96
N THR A 419 -9.63 -8.61 -25.86
CA THR A 419 -10.20 -9.97 -25.77
C THR A 419 -11.14 -10.08 -24.59
N PHE A 420 -12.16 -10.93 -24.69
CA PHE A 420 -13.09 -11.22 -23.58
C PHE A 420 -12.39 -11.85 -22.36
N HIS A 421 -11.19 -12.39 -22.52
CA HIS A 421 -10.38 -12.90 -21.41
C HIS A 421 -9.75 -11.77 -20.60
N SER A 422 -9.55 -10.58 -21.18
CA SER A 422 -8.99 -9.43 -20.48
C SER A 422 -9.95 -8.88 -19.40
N VAL A 423 -9.39 -8.62 -18.22
CA VAL A 423 -10.09 -7.96 -17.10
C VAL A 423 -10.58 -6.59 -17.49
N LEU A 424 -9.66 -5.84 -18.14
CA LEU A 424 -9.88 -4.44 -18.48
C LEU A 424 -10.93 -4.30 -19.58
N PHE A 425 -10.92 -5.21 -20.56
CA PHE A 425 -11.94 -5.24 -21.60
C PHE A 425 -13.34 -5.46 -21.02
N ARG A 426 -13.51 -6.49 -20.17
CA ARG A 426 -14.79 -6.77 -19.52
C ARG A 426 -15.24 -5.64 -18.60
N HIS A 427 -14.31 -5.01 -17.88
CA HIS A 427 -14.61 -3.83 -17.06
C HIS A 427 -15.05 -2.64 -17.92
N ALA A 428 -14.33 -2.35 -19.00
CA ALA A 428 -14.66 -1.27 -19.92
C ALA A 428 -16.04 -1.48 -20.55
N LEU A 429 -16.33 -2.71 -21.00
CA LEU A 429 -17.63 -3.07 -21.57
C LEU A 429 -18.76 -2.95 -20.53
N ARG A 430 -18.54 -3.40 -19.31
CA ARG A 430 -19.48 -3.24 -18.18
C ARG A 430 -19.74 -1.77 -17.87
N LEU A 431 -18.69 -0.98 -17.79
CA LEU A 431 -18.78 0.44 -17.51
C LEU A 431 -19.59 1.16 -18.60
N ALA A 432 -19.33 0.85 -19.87
CA ALA A 432 -20.04 1.39 -21.00
C ALA A 432 -21.54 1.04 -20.96
N LEU A 433 -21.86 -0.26 -20.79
CA LEU A 433 -23.25 -0.72 -20.76
C LEU A 433 -24.02 -0.10 -19.58
N VAL A 434 -23.47 -0.14 -18.36
CA VAL A 434 -24.16 0.37 -17.17
C VAL A 434 -24.37 1.89 -17.26
N ALA A 435 -23.37 2.65 -17.74
CA ALA A 435 -23.52 4.09 -17.92
C ALA A 435 -24.55 4.44 -18.96
N THR A 436 -24.54 3.73 -20.10
CA THR A 436 -25.53 3.97 -21.17
C THR A 436 -26.95 3.60 -20.72
N ILE A 437 -27.13 2.49 -20.02
CA ILE A 437 -28.44 2.10 -19.46
C ILE A 437 -28.92 3.15 -18.45
N ALA A 438 -28.01 3.64 -17.57
CA ALA A 438 -28.38 4.68 -16.60
C ALA A 438 -28.84 5.98 -17.28
N GLU A 439 -28.14 6.40 -18.34
CA GLU A 439 -28.47 7.62 -19.10
C GLU A 439 -29.79 7.48 -19.85
N VAL A 440 -29.96 6.38 -20.58
CA VAL A 440 -31.20 6.09 -21.34
C VAL A 440 -32.40 5.99 -20.40
N LEU A 441 -32.28 5.29 -19.27
CA LEU A 441 -33.33 5.21 -18.27
C LEU A 441 -33.67 6.58 -17.69
N ALA A 442 -32.66 7.39 -17.33
CA ALA A 442 -32.88 8.72 -16.80
C ALA A 442 -33.59 9.64 -17.81
N SER A 443 -33.24 9.50 -19.09
CA SER A 443 -33.83 10.26 -20.21
C SER A 443 -35.29 9.84 -20.50
N ILE A 444 -35.55 8.53 -20.63
CA ILE A 444 -36.89 7.99 -20.93
C ILE A 444 -37.87 8.26 -19.79
N LEU A 445 -37.42 8.12 -18.54
CA LEU A 445 -38.23 8.36 -17.35
C LEU A 445 -38.31 9.84 -16.97
N HIS A 446 -37.68 10.72 -17.73
CA HIS A 446 -37.62 12.19 -17.51
C HIS A 446 -37.22 12.53 -16.05
N ILE A 447 -36.25 11.78 -15.49
CA ILE A 447 -35.82 11.96 -14.10
C ILE A 447 -35.09 13.30 -13.96
N PRO A 448 -35.61 14.23 -13.15
CA PRO A 448 -34.94 15.53 -12.95
C PRO A 448 -33.52 15.32 -12.39
N ARG A 449 -32.50 15.80 -13.11
CA ARG A 449 -31.07 15.63 -12.74
C ARG A 449 -30.58 14.17 -12.71
N GLY A 450 -31.21 13.27 -13.48
CA GLY A 450 -30.89 11.82 -13.51
C GLY A 450 -29.44 11.50 -13.87
N TYR A 451 -28.67 12.44 -14.41
CA TYR A 451 -27.22 12.27 -14.64
C TYR A 451 -26.42 11.88 -13.38
N TRP A 452 -26.96 12.16 -12.20
CA TRP A 452 -26.35 11.72 -10.95
C TRP A 452 -26.44 10.20 -10.74
N ILE A 453 -27.43 9.55 -11.33
CA ILE A 453 -27.53 8.08 -11.36
C ILE A 453 -26.32 7.53 -12.12
N THR A 454 -26.07 8.08 -13.33
CA THR A 454 -24.93 7.69 -14.18
C THR A 454 -23.59 7.97 -13.51
N VAL A 455 -23.40 9.17 -12.94
CA VAL A 455 -22.16 9.52 -12.20
C VAL A 455 -21.94 8.57 -11.03
N THR A 456 -23.00 8.19 -10.30
CA THR A 456 -22.88 7.29 -9.16
C THR A 456 -22.50 5.88 -9.64
N ALA A 457 -23.14 5.39 -10.68
CA ALA A 457 -22.84 4.07 -11.26
C ALA A 457 -21.39 4.00 -11.77
N VAL A 458 -20.92 5.01 -12.51
CA VAL A 458 -19.55 5.06 -13.07
C VAL A 458 -18.49 5.10 -11.96
N VAL A 459 -18.68 5.92 -10.93
CA VAL A 459 -17.72 6.01 -9.81
C VAL A 459 -17.70 4.76 -8.95
N ALA A 460 -18.87 4.11 -8.77
CA ALA A 460 -19.01 2.91 -7.95
C ALA A 460 -18.45 1.66 -8.61
N LEU A 461 -18.56 1.54 -9.94
CA LEU A 461 -18.09 0.38 -10.67
C LEU A 461 -16.56 0.22 -10.59
N LYS A 462 -16.15 -0.99 -10.21
CA LYS A 462 -14.74 -1.43 -10.16
C LYS A 462 -14.58 -2.70 -11.01
N PRO A 463 -13.34 -3.07 -11.38
CA PRO A 463 -13.09 -4.30 -12.14
C PRO A 463 -13.65 -5.56 -11.49
N ASN A 464 -13.66 -5.64 -10.16
CA ASN A 464 -14.17 -6.76 -9.38
C ASN A 464 -15.44 -6.40 -8.61
N TYR A 465 -16.24 -7.41 -8.26
CA TYR A 465 -17.50 -7.25 -7.53
C TYR A 465 -17.28 -6.69 -6.11
N GLY A 466 -16.30 -7.22 -5.39
CA GLY A 466 -16.02 -6.80 -4.01
C GLY A 466 -15.70 -5.31 -3.90
N GLY A 467 -14.83 -4.80 -4.77
CA GLY A 467 -14.51 -3.37 -4.83
C GLY A 467 -15.71 -2.52 -5.25
N THR A 468 -16.58 -3.03 -6.14
CA THR A 468 -17.83 -2.35 -6.51
C THR A 468 -18.78 -2.27 -5.31
N SER A 469 -18.97 -3.37 -4.58
CA SER A 469 -19.83 -3.44 -3.40
C SER A 469 -19.36 -2.49 -2.31
N GLU A 470 -18.08 -2.51 -1.97
CA GLU A 470 -17.48 -1.62 -0.98
C GLU A 470 -17.63 -0.14 -1.37
N THR A 471 -17.24 0.22 -2.60
CA THR A 471 -17.32 1.61 -3.07
C THR A 471 -18.76 2.09 -3.14
N THR A 472 -19.70 1.25 -3.58
CA THR A 472 -21.13 1.55 -3.62
C THR A 472 -21.66 1.85 -2.22
N LEU A 473 -21.36 0.98 -1.26
CA LEU A 473 -21.80 1.14 0.12
C LEU A 473 -21.28 2.43 0.75
N GLN A 474 -19.97 2.67 0.63
CA GLN A 474 -19.31 3.88 1.14
C GLN A 474 -19.91 5.15 0.51
N ARG A 475 -20.20 5.12 -0.79
CA ARG A 475 -20.78 6.24 -1.51
C ARG A 475 -22.24 6.48 -1.12
N VAL A 476 -23.05 5.43 -1.05
CA VAL A 476 -24.47 5.54 -0.70
C VAL A 476 -24.62 6.03 0.74
N LEU A 477 -23.92 5.42 1.70
CA LEU A 477 -23.94 5.84 3.11
C LEU A 477 -23.47 7.29 3.27
N GLY A 478 -22.36 7.65 2.61
CA GLY A 478 -21.85 9.02 2.63
C GLY A 478 -22.85 10.01 2.02
N THR A 479 -23.53 9.64 0.92
CA THR A 479 -24.54 10.50 0.29
C THR A 479 -25.80 10.64 1.12
N VAL A 480 -26.26 9.57 1.78
CA VAL A 480 -27.44 9.63 2.67
C VAL A 480 -27.16 10.57 3.84
N LEU A 481 -26.05 10.37 4.55
CA LEU A 481 -25.68 11.22 5.69
C LEU A 481 -25.42 12.66 5.25
N GLY A 482 -24.65 12.85 4.19
CA GLY A 482 -24.39 14.17 3.64
C GLY A 482 -25.63 14.86 3.08
N GLY A 483 -26.56 14.10 2.50
CA GLY A 483 -27.87 14.58 2.03
C GLY A 483 -28.71 15.11 3.17
N ILE A 484 -28.79 14.38 4.29
CA ILE A 484 -29.50 14.82 5.51
C ILE A 484 -28.88 16.13 6.03
N ILE A 485 -27.54 16.19 6.13
CA ILE A 485 -26.83 17.43 6.56
C ILE A 485 -27.11 18.58 5.60
N GLY A 486 -27.07 18.34 4.29
CA GLY A 486 -27.33 19.36 3.28
C GLY A 486 -28.78 19.88 3.32
N ILE A 487 -29.76 19.00 3.49
CA ILE A 487 -31.17 19.35 3.70
C ILE A 487 -31.30 20.24 4.94
N ALA A 488 -30.71 19.82 6.08
CA ALA A 488 -30.77 20.60 7.31
C ALA A 488 -30.16 22.00 7.14
N ILE A 489 -29.01 22.14 6.47
CA ILE A 489 -28.40 23.43 6.23
C ILE A 489 -29.29 24.32 5.35
N VAL A 490 -29.83 23.79 4.24
CA VAL A 490 -30.68 24.56 3.31
C VAL A 490 -31.99 25.01 3.96
N THR A 491 -32.55 24.20 4.86
CA THR A 491 -33.80 24.52 5.55
C THR A 491 -33.61 25.50 6.71
N LEU A 492 -32.47 25.44 7.40
CA LEU A 492 -32.23 26.26 8.60
C LEU A 492 -31.51 27.59 8.26
N ILE A 493 -30.70 27.63 7.21
CA ILE A 493 -29.85 28.77 6.87
C ILE A 493 -30.31 29.39 5.57
N HIS A 494 -30.79 30.66 5.64
CA HIS A 494 -31.29 31.41 4.48
C HIS A 494 -30.33 32.54 4.02
N ASN A 495 -29.33 32.88 4.87
CA ASN A 495 -28.39 33.96 4.53
C ASN A 495 -27.37 33.43 3.49
N PRO A 496 -27.29 34.04 2.28
CA PRO A 496 -26.43 33.59 1.19
C PRO A 496 -24.94 33.63 1.55
N TRP A 497 -24.50 34.56 2.39
CA TRP A 497 -23.10 34.66 2.82
C TRP A 497 -22.72 33.49 3.74
N VAL A 498 -23.63 33.11 4.64
CA VAL A 498 -23.41 31.95 5.54
C VAL A 498 -23.44 30.67 4.72
N ILE A 499 -24.33 30.53 3.75
CA ILE A 499 -24.38 29.38 2.82
C ILE A 499 -23.06 29.28 2.05
N GLY A 500 -22.53 30.40 1.54
CA GLY A 500 -21.25 30.45 0.85
C GLY A 500 -20.08 30.02 1.75
N ALA A 501 -20.04 30.50 2.99
CA ALA A 501 -19.04 30.11 3.97
C ALA A 501 -19.10 28.61 4.32
N CYS A 502 -20.32 28.09 4.54
CA CYS A 502 -20.53 26.64 4.78
C CYS A 502 -20.07 25.79 3.59
N LEU A 503 -20.41 26.21 2.36
CA LEU A 503 -20.00 25.53 1.13
C LEU A 503 -18.46 25.44 1.05
N LEU A 504 -17.75 26.55 1.26
CA LEU A 504 -16.29 26.59 1.20
C LEU A 504 -15.67 25.72 2.30
N LEU A 505 -16.17 25.81 3.52
CA LEU A 505 -15.68 24.98 4.65
C LEU A 505 -15.86 23.50 4.37
N LEU A 506 -17.04 23.10 3.91
CA LEU A 506 -17.36 21.71 3.58
C LEU A 506 -16.47 21.19 2.45
N MET A 507 -16.23 22.01 1.43
CA MET A 507 -15.42 21.65 0.28
C MET A 507 -13.93 21.45 0.67
N VAL A 508 -13.39 22.36 1.48
CA VAL A 508 -12.00 22.29 1.98
C VAL A 508 -11.81 21.07 2.87
N THR A 509 -12.72 20.86 3.81
CA THR A 509 -12.65 19.71 4.74
C THR A 509 -12.86 18.39 4.02
N ALA A 510 -13.75 18.32 3.01
CA ALA A 510 -13.94 17.12 2.20
C ALA A 510 -12.64 16.71 1.50
N VAL A 511 -11.99 17.66 0.79
CA VAL A 511 -10.73 17.37 0.09
C VAL A 511 -9.61 16.99 1.09
N ALA A 512 -9.54 17.62 2.25
CA ALA A 512 -8.54 17.31 3.28
C ALA A 512 -8.68 15.88 3.81
N VAL A 513 -9.91 15.39 3.99
CA VAL A 513 -10.22 14.06 4.57
C VAL A 513 -10.20 12.95 3.51
N ARG A 514 -10.25 13.28 2.23
CA ARG A 514 -10.30 12.30 1.11
C ARG A 514 -9.30 11.15 1.22
N PRO A 515 -8.00 11.35 1.55
CA PRO A 515 -7.05 10.24 1.67
C PRO A 515 -7.29 9.36 2.90
N LEU A 516 -7.99 9.87 3.93
CA LEU A 516 -8.23 9.17 5.18
C LEU A 516 -9.50 8.29 5.13
N SER A 517 -10.57 8.79 4.49
CA SER A 517 -11.83 8.03 4.37
C SER A 517 -12.66 8.52 3.18
N PHE A 518 -12.96 7.59 2.27
CA PHE A 518 -13.82 7.88 1.11
C PHE A 518 -15.27 8.16 1.55
N SER A 519 -15.77 7.46 2.56
CA SER A 519 -17.11 7.69 3.10
C SER A 519 -17.27 9.09 3.66
N LEU A 520 -16.31 9.56 4.49
CA LEU A 520 -16.33 10.91 5.05
C LEU A 520 -16.15 11.98 3.95
N PHE A 521 -15.30 11.72 2.96
CA PHE A 521 -15.19 12.61 1.80
C PHE A 521 -16.54 12.83 1.13
N ILE A 522 -17.29 11.76 0.84
CA ILE A 522 -18.62 11.86 0.23
C ILE A 522 -19.63 12.52 1.17
N THR A 523 -19.57 12.22 2.48
CA THR A 523 -20.45 12.83 3.49
C THR A 523 -20.29 14.35 3.54
N LEU A 524 -19.08 14.87 3.36
CA LEU A 524 -18.80 16.32 3.36
C LEU A 524 -19.03 16.97 1.98
N LEU A 525 -18.74 16.23 0.90
CA LEU A 525 -18.90 16.72 -0.47
C LEU A 525 -20.36 16.85 -0.87
N THR A 526 -21.23 15.91 -0.43
CA THR A 526 -22.65 15.92 -0.82
C THR A 526 -23.39 17.17 -0.37
N PRO A 527 -23.32 17.63 0.89
CA PRO A 527 -23.97 18.88 1.30
C PRO A 527 -23.36 20.08 0.54
N ALA A 528 -22.05 20.12 0.27
CA ALA A 528 -21.46 21.17 -0.52
C ALA A 528 -22.07 21.26 -1.95
N ILE A 529 -22.31 20.09 -2.59
CA ILE A 529 -22.98 20.04 -3.89
C ILE A 529 -24.44 20.48 -3.77
N ILE A 530 -25.16 20.09 -2.73
CA ILE A 530 -26.56 20.50 -2.50
C ILE A 530 -26.65 22.01 -2.32
N LEU A 531 -25.77 22.62 -1.52
CA LEU A 531 -25.69 24.06 -1.32
C LEU A 531 -25.38 24.79 -2.63
N LEU A 532 -24.40 24.31 -3.41
CA LEU A 532 -24.05 24.88 -4.72
C LEU A 532 -25.24 24.85 -5.69
N LEU A 533 -25.95 23.72 -5.75
CA LEU A 533 -27.13 23.59 -6.60
C LEU A 533 -28.30 24.44 -6.10
N ASN A 534 -28.47 24.61 -4.80
CA ASN A 534 -29.51 25.46 -4.25
C ASN A 534 -29.29 26.93 -4.57
N VAL A 535 -28.04 27.40 -4.55
CA VAL A 535 -27.69 28.78 -4.97
C VAL A 535 -28.04 29.05 -6.45
N THR A 536 -27.80 28.02 -7.30
CA THR A 536 -28.01 28.18 -8.77
C THR A 536 -29.45 27.92 -9.21
N SER A 537 -30.21 27.08 -8.53
CA SER A 537 -31.52 26.59 -9.00
C SER A 537 -32.66 26.70 -7.97
N LYS A 538 -32.44 27.28 -6.77
CA LYS A 538 -33.45 27.52 -5.71
C LYS A 538 -34.37 26.33 -5.43
N GLY A 539 -33.85 25.07 -5.52
CA GLY A 539 -34.65 23.83 -5.39
C GLY A 539 -34.88 23.37 -3.95
N GLY A 540 -34.33 24.06 -2.95
CA GLY A 540 -34.55 23.76 -1.53
C GLY A 540 -34.14 22.35 -1.13
N TRP A 541 -34.88 21.78 -0.14
CA TRP A 541 -34.66 20.44 0.41
C TRP A 541 -34.83 19.30 -0.62
N GLN A 542 -35.63 19.51 -1.68
CA GLN A 542 -35.90 18.53 -2.73
C GLN A 542 -34.61 18.09 -3.44
N ILE A 543 -33.64 19.01 -3.59
CA ILE A 543 -32.33 18.67 -4.18
C ILE A 543 -31.65 17.58 -3.36
N GLY A 544 -31.70 17.66 -2.03
CA GLY A 544 -31.09 16.68 -1.15
C GLY A 544 -31.76 15.30 -1.24
N VAL A 545 -33.11 15.26 -1.27
CA VAL A 545 -33.87 14.02 -1.42
C VAL A 545 -33.59 13.35 -2.78
N MET A 546 -33.62 14.12 -3.88
CA MET A 546 -33.27 13.61 -5.21
C MET A 546 -31.86 13.05 -5.23
N ARG A 547 -30.90 13.72 -4.60
CA ARG A 547 -29.51 13.28 -4.52
C ARG A 547 -29.34 11.93 -3.83
N ILE A 548 -30.11 11.69 -2.75
CA ILE A 548 -30.15 10.41 -2.06
C ILE A 548 -30.76 9.32 -2.96
N ALA A 549 -31.91 9.62 -3.59
CA ALA A 549 -32.58 8.69 -4.51
C ALA A 549 -31.69 8.30 -5.71
N ASP A 550 -31.06 9.27 -6.37
CA ASP A 550 -30.14 9.05 -7.50
C ASP A 550 -28.93 8.21 -7.10
N SER A 551 -28.40 8.42 -5.90
CA SER A 551 -27.28 7.64 -5.39
C SER A 551 -27.64 6.19 -5.07
N LEU A 552 -28.85 5.97 -4.54
CA LEU A 552 -29.41 4.63 -4.32
C LEU A 552 -29.63 3.91 -5.67
N ALA A 553 -30.28 4.56 -6.63
CA ALA A 553 -30.55 4.01 -7.95
C ALA A 553 -29.25 3.70 -8.72
N GLY A 554 -28.29 4.64 -8.73
CA GLY A 554 -27.00 4.45 -9.41
C GLY A 554 -26.14 3.38 -8.73
N GLY A 555 -26.17 3.31 -7.40
CA GLY A 555 -25.50 2.27 -6.62
C GLY A 555 -26.09 0.87 -6.89
N LEU A 556 -27.42 0.76 -6.92
CA LEU A 556 -28.11 -0.47 -7.25
C LEU A 556 -27.78 -0.92 -8.69
N LEU A 557 -27.80 0.00 -9.63
CA LEU A 557 -27.46 -0.29 -11.04
C LEU A 557 -26.00 -0.76 -11.18
N ALA A 558 -25.07 -0.16 -10.44
CA ALA A 558 -23.66 -0.59 -10.39
C ALA A 558 -23.53 -2.02 -9.83
N LEU A 559 -24.25 -2.35 -8.77
CA LEU A 559 -24.24 -3.69 -8.17
C LEU A 559 -24.83 -4.74 -9.12
N ILE A 560 -26.00 -4.45 -9.69
CA ILE A 560 -26.65 -5.32 -10.69
C ILE A 560 -25.74 -5.52 -11.89
N GLY A 561 -25.18 -4.44 -12.44
CA GLY A 561 -24.25 -4.52 -13.56
C GLY A 561 -22.97 -5.29 -13.23
N SER A 562 -22.43 -5.13 -12.02
CA SER A 562 -21.25 -5.89 -11.59
C SER A 562 -21.53 -7.36 -11.33
N TYR A 563 -22.77 -7.72 -10.97
CA TYR A 563 -23.18 -9.09 -10.72
C TYR A 563 -23.57 -9.83 -11.99
N LEU A 564 -24.32 -9.17 -12.90
CA LEU A 564 -24.87 -9.79 -14.12
C LEU A 564 -23.92 -9.69 -15.32
N LEU A 565 -23.24 -8.54 -15.51
CA LEU A 565 -22.45 -8.30 -16.71
C LEU A 565 -21.00 -8.75 -16.50
N PHE A 566 -20.66 -9.90 -17.05
CA PHE A 566 -19.29 -10.46 -17.02
C PHE A 566 -18.70 -10.50 -15.61
N PRO A 567 -19.35 -11.17 -14.63
CA PRO A 567 -18.89 -11.19 -13.26
C PRO A 567 -17.48 -11.74 -13.18
N ARG A 568 -16.68 -11.15 -12.34
CA ARG A 568 -15.34 -11.59 -12.08
C ARG A 568 -15.17 -11.80 -10.59
N TRP A 569 -15.06 -13.06 -10.22
CA TRP A 569 -14.95 -13.49 -8.84
C TRP A 569 -13.49 -13.62 -8.46
N GLU A 570 -13.09 -13.07 -7.33
CA GLU A 570 -11.71 -13.20 -6.79
C GLU A 570 -11.35 -14.69 -6.61
N ARG A 571 -12.33 -15.52 -6.23
CA ARG A 571 -12.12 -16.96 -6.13
C ARG A 571 -11.53 -17.59 -7.40
N GLN A 572 -11.91 -17.11 -8.58
CA GLN A 572 -11.41 -17.64 -9.87
C GLN A 572 -9.99 -17.13 -10.20
N GLN A 573 -9.60 -15.99 -9.63
CA GLN A 573 -8.30 -15.37 -9.89
C GLN A 573 -7.26 -15.72 -8.85
N LEU A 574 -7.72 -16.08 -7.66
CA LEU A 574 -6.87 -16.37 -6.51
C LEU A 574 -5.86 -17.49 -6.78
N PRO A 575 -6.21 -18.62 -7.45
CA PRO A 575 -5.23 -19.67 -7.79
C PRO A 575 -4.05 -19.14 -8.61
N ALA A 576 -4.31 -18.32 -9.63
CA ALA A 576 -3.25 -17.72 -10.44
C ALA A 576 -2.42 -16.66 -9.66
N GLN A 577 -3.02 -15.98 -8.68
CA GLN A 577 -2.28 -15.08 -7.79
C GLN A 577 -1.40 -15.87 -6.82
N LEU A 578 -1.92 -16.94 -6.23
CA LEU A 578 -1.20 -17.82 -5.32
C LEU A 578 -0.03 -18.53 -6.04
N GLU A 579 -0.26 -19.00 -7.28
CA GLU A 579 0.79 -19.59 -8.11
C GLU A 579 1.94 -18.60 -8.32
N ARG A 580 1.67 -17.35 -8.71
CA ARG A 580 2.69 -16.30 -8.86
C ARG A 580 3.42 -16.03 -7.55
N THR A 581 2.68 -16.02 -6.44
CA THR A 581 3.24 -15.80 -5.11
C THR A 581 4.19 -16.94 -4.73
N ILE A 582 3.80 -18.20 -4.95
CA ILE A 582 4.66 -19.36 -4.66
C ILE A 582 5.90 -19.32 -5.54
N ARG A 583 5.79 -19.06 -6.85
CA ARG A 583 6.94 -18.96 -7.76
C ARG A 583 7.90 -17.81 -7.38
N ALA A 584 7.38 -16.66 -6.94
CA ALA A 584 8.23 -15.57 -6.49
C ALA A 584 8.99 -15.92 -5.21
N ASN A 585 8.35 -16.61 -4.26
CA ASN A 585 8.99 -17.10 -3.05
C ASN A 585 10.02 -18.21 -3.37
N LEU A 586 9.70 -19.10 -4.29
CA LEU A 586 10.62 -20.12 -4.81
C LEU A 586 11.89 -19.50 -5.40
N GLY A 587 11.76 -18.52 -6.30
CA GLY A 587 12.91 -17.85 -6.89
C GLY A 587 13.78 -17.12 -5.86
N TYR A 588 13.16 -16.53 -4.82
CA TYR A 588 13.90 -15.92 -3.73
C TYR A 588 14.63 -16.99 -2.89
N PHE A 589 13.97 -18.10 -2.53
CA PHE A 589 14.56 -19.22 -1.80
C PHE A 589 15.74 -19.83 -2.55
N GLN A 590 15.58 -20.14 -3.84
CA GLN A 590 16.64 -20.68 -4.69
C GLN A 590 17.90 -19.79 -4.71
N GLN A 591 17.70 -18.47 -4.78
CA GLN A 591 18.84 -17.54 -4.78
C GLN A 591 19.52 -17.46 -3.41
N VAL A 592 18.76 -17.55 -2.31
CA VAL A 592 19.34 -17.61 -0.96
C VAL A 592 20.15 -18.90 -0.78
N ILE A 593 19.62 -20.06 -1.20
CA ILE A 593 20.36 -21.33 -1.15
C ILE A 593 21.60 -21.31 -2.02
N ALA A 594 21.51 -20.75 -3.24
CA ALA A 594 22.71 -20.61 -4.11
C ALA A 594 23.80 -19.78 -3.42
N TYR A 595 23.43 -18.74 -2.67
CA TYR A 595 24.38 -17.92 -1.89
C TYR A 595 25.01 -18.69 -0.72
N TYR A 596 24.33 -19.70 -0.14
CA TYR A 596 24.91 -20.60 0.86
C TYR A 596 25.93 -21.56 0.26
N LEU A 597 25.67 -22.06 -0.95
CA LEU A 597 26.50 -23.06 -1.63
C LEU A 597 27.68 -22.44 -2.37
N ASN A 598 27.55 -21.20 -2.88
CA ASN A 598 28.57 -20.51 -3.67
C ASN A 598 28.80 -19.08 -3.16
N PRO A 599 29.59 -18.86 -2.09
CA PRO A 599 29.76 -17.54 -1.48
C PRO A 599 30.53 -16.52 -2.31
N ASN A 600 31.28 -16.94 -3.32
CA ASN A 600 32.22 -16.10 -4.08
C ASN A 600 31.62 -15.38 -5.30
N GLU A 601 30.33 -15.51 -5.56
CA GLU A 601 29.68 -14.78 -6.65
C GLU A 601 29.24 -13.39 -6.20
N ASP A 602 30.06 -12.35 -6.46
CA ASP A 602 29.78 -10.93 -6.17
C ASP A 602 28.49 -10.37 -6.84
N SER A 603 27.94 -11.10 -7.82
CA SER A 603 26.70 -10.70 -8.52
C SER A 603 25.43 -11.00 -7.75
N SER A 604 25.50 -11.73 -6.64
CA SER A 604 24.31 -12.27 -5.93
C SER A 604 23.54 -11.27 -5.09
N ALA A 605 24.18 -10.28 -4.46
CA ALA A 605 23.52 -9.37 -3.51
C ALA A 605 22.41 -8.51 -4.16
N GLY A 606 22.66 -7.96 -5.35
CA GLY A 606 21.64 -7.20 -6.09
C GLY A 606 20.49 -8.06 -6.59
N SER A 607 20.76 -9.31 -6.98
CA SER A 607 19.75 -10.29 -7.38
C SER A 607 18.86 -10.70 -6.23
N ILE A 608 19.44 -11.04 -5.08
CA ILE A 608 18.72 -11.39 -3.84
C ILE A 608 17.77 -10.26 -3.42
N ALA A 609 18.23 -9.00 -3.41
CA ALA A 609 17.41 -7.85 -3.06
C ALA A 609 16.21 -7.64 -4.02
N ASN A 610 16.41 -7.90 -5.32
CA ASN A 610 15.35 -7.79 -6.32
C ASN A 610 14.30 -8.89 -6.17
N LEU A 611 14.73 -10.16 -6.04
CA LEU A 611 13.84 -11.31 -5.86
C LEU A 611 13.06 -11.22 -4.56
N ARG A 612 13.71 -10.81 -3.46
CA ARG A 612 13.02 -10.53 -2.20
C ARG A 612 11.93 -9.49 -2.36
N ARG A 613 12.21 -8.39 -3.07
CA ARG A 613 11.23 -7.33 -3.34
C ARG A 613 10.05 -7.85 -4.12
N GLN A 614 10.32 -8.67 -5.15
CA GLN A 614 9.28 -9.30 -5.95
C GLN A 614 8.41 -10.24 -5.10
N ALA A 615 9.03 -11.10 -4.29
CA ALA A 615 8.32 -11.99 -3.39
C ALA A 615 7.48 -11.22 -2.35
N ALA A 616 8.02 -10.16 -1.74
CA ALA A 616 7.28 -9.30 -0.82
C ALA A 616 6.04 -8.66 -1.48
N LEU A 617 6.18 -8.16 -2.72
CA LEU A 617 5.07 -7.58 -3.47
C LEU A 617 4.00 -8.63 -3.78
N GLU A 618 4.37 -9.83 -4.22
CA GLU A 618 3.41 -10.89 -4.55
C GLU A 618 2.71 -11.42 -3.29
N ASN A 619 3.40 -11.50 -2.15
CA ASN A 619 2.77 -11.83 -0.85
C ASN A 619 1.75 -10.76 -0.44
N ALA A 620 2.04 -9.46 -0.62
CA ALA A 620 1.10 -8.38 -0.35
C ALA A 620 -0.11 -8.42 -1.31
N ASN A 621 0.11 -8.75 -2.59
CA ASN A 621 -0.95 -8.92 -3.58
C ASN A 621 -1.88 -10.08 -3.23
N ALA A 622 -1.33 -11.23 -2.77
CA ALA A 622 -2.11 -12.37 -2.33
C ALA A 622 -2.96 -12.04 -1.09
N ALA A 623 -2.41 -11.33 -0.12
CA ALA A 623 -3.15 -10.86 1.06
C ALA A 623 -4.29 -9.90 0.68
N ALA A 624 -4.04 -8.96 -0.24
CA ALA A 624 -5.07 -8.06 -0.75
C ALA A 624 -6.17 -8.80 -1.53
N ALA A 625 -5.82 -9.83 -2.31
CA ALA A 625 -6.78 -10.67 -3.01
C ALA A 625 -7.69 -11.44 -2.02
N ALA A 626 -7.12 -11.99 -0.94
CA ALA A 626 -7.92 -12.61 0.12
C ALA A 626 -8.89 -11.62 0.79
N GLN A 627 -8.46 -10.40 1.08
CA GLN A 627 -9.34 -9.38 1.65
C GLN A 627 -10.51 -9.06 0.71
N ARG A 628 -10.28 -8.97 -0.60
CA ARG A 628 -11.35 -8.78 -1.59
C ARG A 628 -12.30 -9.97 -1.67
N LEU A 629 -11.80 -11.20 -1.51
CA LEU A 629 -12.61 -12.40 -1.46
C LEU A 629 -13.63 -12.36 -0.31
N PHE A 630 -13.27 -11.82 0.86
CA PHE A 630 -14.20 -11.66 1.99
C PHE A 630 -15.39 -10.75 1.68
N SER A 631 -15.28 -9.83 0.75
CA SER A 631 -16.36 -8.94 0.33
C SER A 631 -17.29 -9.57 -0.73
N GLU A 632 -16.98 -10.78 -1.22
CA GLU A 632 -17.83 -11.52 -2.14
C GLU A 632 -18.99 -12.24 -1.42
N PRO A 633 -20.13 -12.47 -2.12
CA PRO A 633 -21.25 -13.21 -1.57
C PRO A 633 -20.84 -14.63 -1.14
N ARG A 634 -21.40 -15.09 -0.01
CA ARG A 634 -21.03 -16.38 0.59
C ARG A 634 -21.13 -17.58 -0.38
N HIS A 635 -22.14 -17.62 -1.25
CA HIS A 635 -22.35 -18.70 -2.19
C HIS A 635 -21.28 -18.76 -3.32
N VAL A 636 -20.52 -17.69 -3.53
CA VAL A 636 -19.47 -17.60 -4.55
C VAL A 636 -18.09 -17.82 -3.96
N ARG A 637 -17.82 -17.24 -2.78
CA ARG A 637 -16.47 -17.25 -2.20
C ARG A 637 -16.00 -18.63 -1.72
N GLY A 638 -16.93 -19.55 -1.38
CA GLY A 638 -16.61 -20.87 -0.86
C GLY A 638 -16.00 -20.84 0.54
N GLU A 639 -15.28 -21.88 0.88
CA GLU A 639 -14.52 -21.93 2.15
C GLU A 639 -13.30 -21.03 2.11
N VAL A 640 -13.17 -20.23 3.13
CA VAL A 640 -12.14 -19.18 3.21
C VAL A 640 -10.96 -19.62 4.09
N GLU A 641 -11.20 -20.57 5.00
CA GLU A 641 -10.19 -21.03 5.94
C GLU A 641 -8.94 -21.61 5.26
N PRO A 642 -9.05 -22.53 4.27
CA PRO A 642 -7.86 -23.06 3.59
C PRO A 642 -7.05 -21.97 2.89
N ILE A 643 -7.73 -20.98 2.29
CA ILE A 643 -7.09 -19.86 1.59
C ILE A 643 -6.31 -18.97 2.56
N THR A 644 -6.93 -18.62 3.70
CA THR A 644 -6.26 -17.79 4.71
C THR A 644 -5.08 -18.49 5.34
N THR A 645 -5.22 -19.79 5.61
CA THR A 645 -4.15 -20.65 6.09
C THR A 645 -2.99 -20.70 5.11
N LEU A 646 -3.29 -20.94 3.84
CA LEU A 646 -2.29 -20.99 2.77
C LEU A 646 -1.49 -19.69 2.67
N ILE A 647 -2.17 -18.54 2.61
CA ILE A 647 -1.52 -17.22 2.53
C ILE A 647 -0.68 -16.93 3.78
N LEU A 648 -1.17 -17.30 4.97
CA LEU A 648 -0.43 -17.14 6.22
C LEU A 648 0.88 -17.93 6.20
N TYR A 649 0.83 -19.21 5.81
CA TYR A 649 2.02 -20.05 5.82
C TYR A 649 2.99 -19.72 4.67
N ILE A 650 2.53 -19.33 3.50
CA ILE A 650 3.41 -18.80 2.43
C ILE A 650 4.16 -17.55 2.92
N ARG A 651 3.50 -16.68 3.69
CA ARG A 651 4.15 -15.50 4.26
C ARG A 651 5.11 -15.86 5.39
N ARG A 652 4.79 -16.85 6.24
CA ARG A 652 5.73 -17.36 7.23
C ARG A 652 6.97 -17.91 6.55
N PHE A 653 6.81 -18.74 5.52
CA PHE A 653 7.91 -19.24 4.70
C PHE A 653 8.78 -18.10 4.13
N PHE A 654 8.17 -17.06 3.61
CA PHE A 654 8.91 -15.88 3.14
C PHE A 654 9.76 -15.25 4.24
N ASN A 655 9.22 -15.13 5.46
CA ASN A 655 9.93 -14.58 6.61
C ASN A 655 11.08 -15.49 7.05
N SER A 656 10.88 -16.80 7.09
CA SER A 656 11.94 -17.76 7.39
C SER A 656 13.08 -17.70 6.37
N VAL A 657 12.77 -17.49 5.08
CA VAL A 657 13.80 -17.30 4.05
C VAL A 657 14.54 -15.97 4.24
N ILE A 658 13.86 -14.89 4.69
CA ILE A 658 14.53 -13.63 5.06
C ILE A 658 15.52 -13.89 6.20
N THR A 659 15.10 -14.57 7.27
CA THR A 659 15.93 -14.89 8.42
C THR A 659 17.13 -15.75 8.00
N LEU A 660 16.89 -16.74 7.15
CA LEU A 660 17.96 -17.58 6.60
C LEU A 660 18.98 -16.71 5.80
N ALA A 661 18.52 -15.77 5.00
CA ALA A 661 19.40 -14.86 4.25
C ALA A 661 20.24 -13.95 5.16
N GLU A 662 19.70 -13.52 6.32
CA GLU A 662 20.46 -12.73 7.29
C GLU A 662 21.52 -13.60 8.00
N HIS A 663 21.21 -14.84 8.39
CA HIS A 663 22.20 -15.77 8.97
C HIS A 663 23.37 -16.05 8.03
N ARG A 664 23.13 -16.04 6.71
CA ARG A 664 24.22 -16.21 5.74
C ARG A 664 25.27 -15.11 5.82
N ARG A 665 24.90 -13.90 6.18
CA ARG A 665 25.84 -12.76 6.33
C ARG A 665 26.79 -12.93 7.52
N GLU A 666 26.34 -13.67 8.54
CA GLU A 666 27.14 -13.95 9.74
C GLU A 666 28.06 -15.17 9.55
N LEU A 667 27.83 -15.97 8.50
CA LEU A 667 28.58 -17.21 8.25
C LEU A 667 29.93 -16.92 7.61
N SER A 668 31.00 -17.42 8.23
CA SER A 668 32.36 -17.33 7.69
C SER A 668 32.64 -18.52 6.76
N GLY A 669 32.46 -18.31 5.46
CA GLY A 669 32.75 -19.31 4.43
C GLY A 669 31.52 -20.05 3.91
N GLU A 670 31.73 -21.22 3.33
CA GLU A 670 30.70 -22.09 2.77
C GLU A 670 29.97 -22.86 3.88
N TYR A 671 28.65 -23.04 3.76
CA TYR A 671 27.88 -23.84 4.70
C TYR A 671 28.05 -25.33 4.39
N GLN A 672 28.96 -25.97 5.10
CA GLN A 672 29.20 -27.41 4.99
C GLN A 672 28.36 -28.15 6.03
N CYS A 673 27.17 -28.58 5.64
CA CYS A 673 26.31 -29.44 6.45
C CYS A 673 25.80 -30.60 5.59
N PRO A 674 25.83 -31.84 6.10
CA PRO A 674 25.28 -32.99 5.39
C PRO A 674 23.81 -32.73 5.01
N ASP A 675 23.40 -33.22 3.87
CA ASP A 675 22.04 -33.20 3.36
C ASP A 675 21.35 -31.83 3.21
N PHE A 676 22.06 -30.72 3.47
CA PHE A 676 21.52 -29.38 3.28
C PHE A 676 21.04 -29.12 1.84
N LYS A 677 21.85 -29.54 0.86
CA LYS A 677 21.51 -29.41 -0.55
C LYS A 677 20.28 -30.26 -0.91
N GLN A 678 20.26 -31.53 -0.45
CA GLN A 678 19.17 -32.45 -0.68
C GLN A 678 17.86 -31.94 -0.06
N PHE A 679 17.92 -31.39 1.16
CA PHE A 679 16.80 -30.71 1.79
C PHE A 679 16.29 -29.53 0.95
N ALA A 680 17.21 -28.66 0.51
CA ALA A 680 16.84 -27.49 -0.30
C ALA A 680 16.23 -27.91 -1.64
N ASP A 681 16.79 -28.91 -2.33
CA ASP A 681 16.26 -29.45 -3.58
C ASP A 681 14.85 -30.04 -3.39
N ALA A 682 14.60 -30.74 -2.27
CA ALA A 682 13.27 -31.25 -1.93
C ALA A 682 12.24 -30.12 -1.72
N ILE A 683 12.60 -29.03 -1.02
CA ILE A 683 11.75 -27.84 -0.86
C ILE A 683 11.42 -27.20 -2.22
N VAL A 684 12.41 -27.07 -3.10
CA VAL A 684 12.23 -26.56 -4.47
C VAL A 684 11.20 -27.40 -5.22
N GLN A 685 11.35 -28.73 -5.23
CA GLN A 685 10.42 -29.66 -5.88
C GLN A 685 8.99 -29.53 -5.33
N ILE A 686 8.84 -29.39 -4.01
CA ILE A 686 7.53 -29.20 -3.39
C ILE A 686 6.89 -27.89 -3.87
N LEU A 687 7.62 -26.77 -3.82
CA LEU A 687 7.10 -25.47 -4.22
C LEU A 687 6.75 -25.43 -5.73
N GLU A 688 7.56 -26.06 -6.59
CA GLU A 688 7.25 -26.23 -8.02
C GLU A 688 5.96 -27.03 -8.19
N ASN A 689 5.84 -28.17 -7.51
CA ASN A 689 4.63 -29.00 -7.57
C ASN A 689 3.38 -28.24 -7.10
N LEU A 690 3.48 -27.46 -6.00
CA LEU A 690 2.37 -26.65 -5.50
C LEU A 690 1.96 -25.55 -6.51
N ALA A 691 2.93 -24.90 -7.15
CA ALA A 691 2.66 -23.91 -8.19
C ALA A 691 1.98 -24.53 -9.42
N ASP A 692 2.47 -25.68 -9.87
CA ASP A 692 1.92 -26.42 -11.01
C ASP A 692 0.50 -26.96 -10.70
N ALA A 693 0.29 -27.45 -9.48
CA ALA A 693 -1.03 -27.91 -9.02
C ALA A 693 -2.08 -26.78 -9.07
N LEU A 694 -1.71 -25.54 -8.65
CA LEU A 694 -2.57 -24.36 -8.76
C LEU A 694 -2.86 -23.97 -10.21
N GLN A 695 -1.85 -24.06 -11.09
CA GLN A 695 -1.98 -23.72 -12.49
C GLN A 695 -2.91 -24.72 -13.24
N GLN A 696 -2.80 -26.01 -12.90
CA GLN A 696 -3.55 -27.07 -13.53
C GLN A 696 -4.91 -27.33 -12.87
N GLY A 697 -5.15 -26.78 -11.66
CA GLY A 697 -6.35 -27.07 -10.88
C GLY A 697 -6.43 -28.52 -10.40
N GLN A 698 -5.26 -29.15 -10.15
CA GLN A 698 -5.14 -30.55 -9.71
C GLN A 698 -4.58 -30.60 -8.28
N PRO A 699 -4.90 -31.65 -7.50
CA PRO A 699 -4.33 -31.82 -6.18
C PRO A 699 -2.79 -31.95 -6.24
N PRO A 700 -2.07 -31.38 -5.26
CA PRO A 700 -0.63 -31.50 -5.22
C PRO A 700 -0.21 -32.96 -4.99
N ARG A 701 0.95 -33.32 -5.51
CA ARG A 701 1.53 -34.65 -5.26
C ARG A 701 1.86 -34.84 -3.78
N SER A 702 1.98 -36.07 -3.35
CA SER A 702 2.40 -36.40 -1.98
C SER A 702 3.74 -35.73 -1.63
N LEU A 703 3.87 -35.24 -0.41
CA LEU A 703 5.11 -34.66 0.10
C LEU A 703 6.25 -35.71 0.13
N PRO A 704 7.45 -35.39 -0.34
CA PRO A 704 8.62 -36.16 -0.04
C PRO A 704 8.91 -36.09 1.45
N ALA A 705 9.54 -37.12 2.00
CA ALA A 705 9.93 -37.18 3.41
C ALA A 705 11.09 -36.19 3.68
N LEU A 706 10.80 -35.08 4.39
CA LEU A 706 11.81 -34.13 4.81
C LEU A 706 12.55 -34.54 6.09
N GLY A 707 11.94 -35.40 6.90
CA GLY A 707 12.47 -35.85 8.18
C GLY A 707 13.91 -36.36 8.11
N PRO A 708 14.27 -37.30 7.22
CA PRO A 708 15.63 -37.86 7.16
C PRO A 708 16.73 -36.82 6.94
N TYR A 709 16.45 -35.77 6.12
CA TYR A 709 17.41 -34.67 5.88
C TYR A 709 17.58 -33.80 7.14
N LEU A 710 16.49 -33.54 7.86
CA LEU A 710 16.54 -32.76 9.09
C LEU A 710 17.23 -33.52 10.20
N GLU A 711 16.98 -34.84 10.34
CA GLU A 711 17.68 -35.71 11.30
C GLU A 711 19.19 -35.69 11.07
N ALA A 712 19.66 -35.82 9.82
CA ALA A 712 21.09 -35.76 9.51
C ALA A 712 21.72 -34.37 9.85
N ILE A 713 20.96 -33.28 9.64
CA ILE A 713 21.38 -31.92 10.02
C ILE A 713 21.45 -31.79 11.55
N HIS A 714 20.47 -32.32 12.29
CA HIS A 714 20.45 -32.33 13.75
C HIS A 714 21.59 -33.16 14.35
N ASP A 715 21.79 -34.36 13.85
CA ASP A 715 22.91 -35.23 14.28
C ASP A 715 24.26 -34.52 14.13
N HIS A 716 24.43 -33.78 13.03
CA HIS A 716 25.65 -32.98 12.83
C HIS A 716 25.80 -31.87 13.88
N ILE A 717 24.72 -31.20 14.26
CA ILE A 717 24.73 -30.17 15.30
C ILE A 717 24.99 -30.79 16.68
N GLU A 718 24.40 -31.93 16.99
CA GLU A 718 24.65 -32.66 18.24
C GLU A 718 26.10 -33.09 18.35
N GLN A 719 26.72 -33.58 17.27
CA GLN A 719 28.14 -33.89 17.23
C GLN A 719 29.02 -32.69 17.54
N LEU A 720 28.69 -31.49 17.01
CA LEU A 720 29.39 -30.26 17.35
C LEU A 720 29.25 -29.91 18.83
N HIS A 721 28.07 -30.10 19.42
CA HIS A 721 27.86 -29.88 20.86
C HIS A 721 28.66 -30.88 21.68
N ALA A 722 28.67 -32.16 21.32
CA ALA A 722 29.48 -33.20 22.01
C ALA A 722 30.97 -32.88 21.95
N ASN A 723 31.49 -32.46 20.77
CA ASN A 723 32.88 -32.05 20.62
C ASN A 723 33.20 -30.83 21.50
N ARG A 724 32.29 -29.88 21.64
CA ARG A 724 32.48 -28.70 22.51
C ARG A 724 32.57 -29.09 23.99
N VAL A 725 31.78 -30.05 24.44
CA VAL A 725 31.87 -30.57 25.81
C VAL A 725 33.25 -31.19 26.07
N LEU A 726 33.81 -31.93 25.10
CA LEU A 726 35.17 -32.51 25.21
C LEU A 726 36.24 -31.39 25.23
N GLU A 727 36.11 -30.34 24.42
CA GLU A 727 37.02 -29.17 24.43
C GLU A 727 37.00 -28.49 25.80
N LEU A 728 35.83 -28.31 26.41
CA LEU A 728 35.68 -27.70 27.72
C LEU A 728 36.32 -28.57 28.82
N ALA A 729 36.19 -29.88 28.73
CA ALA A 729 36.82 -30.83 29.64
C ALA A 729 38.35 -30.81 29.51
N ALA A 730 38.90 -30.48 28.37
CA ALA A 730 40.32 -30.32 28.09
C ALA A 730 40.89 -28.92 28.39
N ASP A 731 40.11 -28.05 29.03
CA ASP A 731 40.46 -26.65 29.39
C ASP A 731 40.92 -25.80 28.21
N LEU A 732 40.46 -26.12 27.00
CA LEU A 732 40.68 -25.32 25.79
C LEU A 732 39.82 -24.08 25.83
N GLY A 733 40.44 -22.90 25.75
CA GLY A 733 39.88 -21.58 26.00
C GLY A 733 38.55 -21.23 25.28
N THR A 734 38.04 -20.05 25.54
CA THR A 734 36.67 -19.63 25.19
C THR A 734 36.37 -19.40 23.69
N ALA A 735 37.37 -19.38 22.80
CA ALA A 735 37.22 -19.16 21.38
C ALA A 735 37.79 -20.31 20.55
N THR A 736 36.99 -21.38 20.38
CA THR A 736 37.37 -22.52 19.54
C THR A 736 36.56 -22.49 18.21
N PRO A 737 37.10 -23.11 17.13
CA PRO A 737 36.39 -23.28 15.87
C PRO A 737 35.04 -24.01 16.05
N THR A 738 34.97 -24.98 16.98
CA THR A 738 33.74 -25.70 17.29
C THR A 738 32.66 -24.80 17.87
N LEU A 739 33.02 -23.91 18.79
CA LEU A 739 32.07 -22.92 19.34
C LEU A 739 31.57 -21.95 18.27
N GLN A 740 32.47 -21.55 17.37
CA GLN A 740 32.07 -20.71 16.23
C GLN A 740 31.12 -21.46 15.31
N ALA A 741 31.42 -22.71 14.95
CA ALA A 741 30.55 -23.56 14.13
C ALA A 741 29.15 -23.75 14.78
N ILE A 742 29.06 -23.96 16.07
CA ILE A 742 27.79 -24.05 16.80
C ILE A 742 27.01 -22.73 16.68
N ARG A 743 27.67 -21.62 16.93
CA ARG A 743 27.02 -20.27 16.83
C ARG A 743 26.47 -19.99 15.43
N GLU A 744 27.18 -20.38 14.40
CA GLU A 744 26.83 -20.14 13.01
C GLU A 744 25.76 -21.12 12.50
N ARG A 745 25.82 -22.40 12.88
CA ARG A 745 25.01 -23.47 12.27
C ARG A 745 23.70 -23.77 13.01
N THR A 746 23.66 -23.67 14.35
CA THR A 746 22.44 -23.95 15.12
C THR A 746 21.24 -23.09 14.70
N PRO A 747 21.35 -21.78 14.44
CA PRO A 747 20.20 -21.00 13.97
C PRO A 747 19.72 -21.39 12.59
N ILE A 748 20.67 -21.78 11.72
CA ILE A 748 20.32 -22.22 10.37
C ILE A 748 19.49 -23.51 10.47
N SER A 749 19.93 -24.49 11.27
CA SER A 749 19.16 -25.73 11.52
C SER A 749 17.74 -25.43 12.00
N THR A 750 17.58 -24.51 12.96
CA THR A 750 16.27 -24.11 13.47
C THR A 750 15.38 -23.48 12.40
N GLU A 751 15.95 -22.67 11.48
CA GLU A 751 15.18 -22.09 10.38
C GLU A 751 14.80 -23.15 9.33
N LEU A 752 15.63 -24.19 9.12
CA LEU A 752 15.29 -25.30 8.23
C LEU A 752 14.11 -26.13 8.79
N ASP A 753 14.06 -26.37 10.10
CA ASP A 753 12.92 -27.02 10.76
C ASP A 753 11.63 -26.22 10.54
N ARG A 754 11.72 -24.90 10.69
CA ARG A 754 10.59 -24.01 10.48
C ARG A 754 10.12 -24.04 9.03
N ILE A 755 11.04 -23.94 8.08
CA ILE A 755 10.75 -24.04 6.65
C ILE A 755 10.04 -25.36 6.34
N ALA A 756 10.50 -26.49 6.89
CA ALA A 756 9.86 -27.78 6.70
C ALA A 756 8.43 -27.82 7.26
N HIS A 757 8.22 -27.26 8.46
CA HIS A 757 6.88 -27.14 9.05
C HIS A 757 5.94 -26.27 8.21
N GLU A 758 6.43 -25.13 7.74
CA GLU A 758 5.65 -24.19 6.92
C GLU A 758 5.27 -24.79 5.58
N ILE A 759 6.20 -25.47 4.91
CA ILE A 759 5.95 -26.17 3.64
C ILE A 759 4.92 -27.29 3.82
N THR A 760 5.02 -28.07 4.91
CA THR A 760 4.03 -29.10 5.23
C THR A 760 2.64 -28.50 5.46
N SER A 761 2.58 -27.35 6.14
CA SER A 761 1.33 -26.64 6.39
C SER A 761 0.75 -26.03 5.11
N ILE A 762 1.58 -25.47 4.22
CA ILE A 762 1.20 -24.99 2.90
C ILE A 762 0.59 -26.14 2.07
N HIS A 763 1.28 -27.28 2.03
CA HIS A 763 0.79 -28.45 1.31
C HIS A 763 -0.56 -28.94 1.85
N SER A 764 -0.70 -29.05 3.16
CA SER A 764 -1.94 -29.50 3.82
C SER A 764 -3.11 -28.51 3.56
N ALA A 765 -2.82 -27.20 3.55
CA ALA A 765 -3.81 -26.19 3.21
C ALA A 765 -4.23 -26.25 1.73
N MET A 766 -3.26 -26.58 0.84
CA MET A 766 -3.51 -26.73 -0.60
C MET A 766 -4.39 -27.95 -0.89
N VAL A 767 -4.15 -29.10 -0.25
CA VAL A 767 -5.00 -30.29 -0.37
C VAL A 767 -6.44 -29.94 0.01
N ARG A 768 -6.65 -29.31 1.17
CA ARG A 768 -8.00 -28.89 1.62
C ARG A 768 -8.66 -27.84 0.71
N LEU A 769 -7.88 -27.05 -0.02
CA LEU A 769 -8.43 -26.04 -0.94
C LEU A 769 -9.00 -26.69 -2.21
N GLN A 770 -8.52 -27.88 -2.58
CA GLN A 770 -8.89 -28.58 -3.80
C GLN A 770 -9.87 -29.75 -3.56
N GLU A 771 -10.04 -30.18 -2.30
CA GLU A 771 -11.18 -30.99 -1.87
C GLU A 771 -12.48 -30.13 -1.84
#